data_039872f797d5db01b4b221b8c093b52f
#
_entry.id   039872f797d5db01b4b221b8c093b52f
#
_cell.length_a   1.000
_cell.length_b   1.000
_cell.length_c   1.000
_cell.angle_alpha   90.00
_cell.angle_beta   90.00
_cell.angle_gamma   90.00
#
_symmetry.space_group_name_H-M   'P 1'
#
loop_
_entity.id
_entity.type
_entity.pdbx_description
1 polymer ?
#
loop_
_entity_poly.entity_id
_entity_poly.type
_entity_poly.pdbx_seq_one_letter_code
_entity_poly.pdbx_strand_id
1 'polypeptide(L)'
;MKQTDLEKLLADMSLKEKVDQMLQLSGAFYLGDENSVLTGPANDMGIGKEDLEMAGSILGAAGADTMKKLQDDYMAKQPHHIPMLFMMDVIHGMKTIFPAPLAQGATFDPELSGECASAAAKEASAAGLHVTFSPMVDLVRDARWGRVVESTGEDPYLNSRFSEAIVKGFQGDDLKTPGKVASCIKHFAGYGGAVAGRDYNTVELSEHTFREFYLPAYKAGIDAGAAMVMTSFNTINGVPASTNKWLMRDILRGEMGFDGVLISDFAAILETVAHRSSKDAADAAKKALEAGVDIDMMTSVYAANLCRLVEEGEVDEHLIDECCLRILELKNKLGLFENPYKDADAEKEKAYNLCPEHRALAKKAAEESFVLLKNDGVLPLDTAKKIAFIGPYTNNHEIKSSWSFTGDSKDCVTIQEAAEKVFDASRTTYAEGCPVIGNDVELIGFTETTPKKYSEEELAAMEQSALQAAKEADLVVMPMGEHYLQSGEATSRAMIDVPEIQMELFHKVLAVNPNVVVVLFNGRPLDLREISAKAKAILEVWFPGTEGGSAVVDVLTGKKNPSGHLPMSFPYCVGQAPVSYNEYSTGRPNLPGMKERFRSKYLDIPNAPLYPFGYGLSYTTFAVSDVVLDQNEMDKNGRTAAKVTVKNTGDAAGCEVVQLYIRDDYSDVVRPVKELKGFRKVELAPGEEQEVTFYITEEDLRYYRLDGTFGSEPGTFTVMIGNSSTTENSAVFTLK
;
A
#
# COMPACT_ATOMS: atom_id res chain seq x y z
N MET A 1 16.14 -19.10 -23.23
CA MET A 1 17.34 -20.01 -23.18
C MET A 1 17.07 -21.18 -22.24
N LYS A 2 17.83 -22.30 -22.35
CA LYS A 2 17.80 -23.38 -21.35
C LYS A 2 18.71 -23.05 -20.19
N GLN A 3 18.49 -23.65 -19.01
CA GLN A 3 19.33 -23.45 -17.82
C GLN A 3 20.83 -23.69 -18.11
N THR A 4 21.14 -24.78 -18.80
CA THR A 4 22.53 -25.11 -19.22
C THR A 4 23.18 -24.07 -20.15
N ASP A 5 22.38 -23.26 -20.83
CA ASP A 5 22.91 -22.22 -21.73
C ASP A 5 23.19 -20.94 -20.91
N LEU A 6 22.39 -20.67 -19.85
CA LEU A 6 22.66 -19.59 -18.88
C LEU A 6 23.91 -19.88 -18.07
N GLU A 7 24.10 -21.12 -17.62
CA GLU A 7 25.30 -21.55 -16.91
C GLU A 7 26.56 -21.43 -17.76
N LYS A 8 26.49 -21.72 -19.05
CA LYS A 8 27.60 -21.51 -20.00
C LYS A 8 27.87 -20.02 -20.19
N LEU A 9 26.82 -19.21 -20.38
CA LEU A 9 26.96 -17.75 -20.49
C LEU A 9 27.66 -17.19 -19.25
N LEU A 10 27.22 -17.58 -18.05
CA LEU A 10 27.84 -17.18 -16.80
C LEU A 10 29.32 -17.57 -16.72
N ALA A 11 29.66 -18.79 -17.14
CA ALA A 11 31.07 -19.28 -17.17
C ALA A 11 31.97 -18.55 -18.17
N ASP A 12 31.39 -18.01 -19.26
CA ASP A 12 32.12 -17.25 -20.27
C ASP A 12 32.30 -15.76 -19.86
N MET A 13 31.53 -15.25 -18.88
CA MET A 13 31.62 -13.88 -18.39
C MET A 13 32.86 -13.70 -17.49
N SER A 14 33.53 -12.57 -17.63
CA SER A 14 34.55 -12.12 -16.66
C SER A 14 33.92 -11.75 -15.33
N LEU A 15 34.72 -11.75 -14.26
CA LEU A 15 34.27 -11.32 -12.91
C LEU A 15 33.65 -9.91 -12.95
N LYS A 16 34.25 -8.97 -13.69
CA LYS A 16 33.74 -7.60 -13.82
C LYS A 16 32.37 -7.59 -14.49
N GLU A 17 32.17 -8.32 -15.58
CA GLU A 17 30.87 -8.41 -16.25
C GLU A 17 29.78 -9.01 -15.37
N LYS A 18 30.10 -9.99 -14.52
CA LYS A 18 29.18 -10.55 -13.53
C LYS A 18 28.77 -9.49 -12.51
N VAL A 19 29.72 -8.74 -11.96
CA VAL A 19 29.47 -7.66 -10.99
C VAL A 19 28.66 -6.53 -11.61
N ASP A 20 28.90 -6.18 -12.89
CA ASP A 20 28.13 -5.14 -13.57
C ASP A 20 26.65 -5.51 -13.75
N GLN A 21 26.34 -6.81 -13.89
CA GLN A 21 24.92 -7.26 -13.89
C GLN A 21 24.22 -7.02 -12.53
N MET A 22 24.99 -6.95 -11.44
CA MET A 22 24.50 -6.74 -10.09
C MET A 22 24.31 -5.26 -9.72
N LEU A 23 24.40 -4.35 -10.70
CA LEU A 23 24.32 -2.91 -10.51
C LEU A 23 23.03 -2.34 -11.11
N GLN A 24 22.35 -1.47 -10.33
CA GLN A 24 21.23 -0.65 -10.81
C GLN A 24 21.54 0.84 -10.68
N LEU A 25 21.34 1.61 -11.73
CA LEU A 25 21.57 3.05 -11.77
C LEU A 25 20.34 3.83 -12.24
N SER A 26 20.28 5.13 -11.92
CA SER A 26 19.18 5.99 -12.33
C SER A 26 19.13 6.21 -13.84
N GLY A 27 17.94 6.18 -14.42
CA GLY A 27 17.67 6.58 -15.79
C GLY A 27 18.11 8.02 -16.11
N ALA A 28 18.14 8.90 -15.10
CA ALA A 28 18.61 10.27 -15.23
C ALA A 28 20.03 10.37 -15.80
N PHE A 29 20.89 9.41 -15.47
CA PHE A 29 22.27 9.39 -15.98
C PHE A 29 22.38 9.05 -17.47
N TYR A 30 21.34 8.40 -18.02
CA TYR A 30 21.31 7.93 -19.41
C TYR A 30 20.55 8.88 -20.33
N LEU A 31 19.53 9.54 -19.81
CA LEU A 31 18.61 10.34 -20.62
C LEU A 31 19.05 11.81 -20.72
N GLY A 32 19.85 12.31 -19.78
CA GLY A 32 20.22 13.72 -19.71
C GLY A 32 19.00 14.64 -19.63
N ASP A 33 17.85 14.14 -19.16
CA ASP A 33 16.57 14.83 -19.15
C ASP A 33 16.18 15.20 -17.73
N GLU A 34 15.66 16.42 -17.58
CA GLU A 34 15.09 16.95 -16.32
C GLU A 34 13.88 16.14 -15.82
N ASN A 35 13.30 15.27 -16.65
CA ASN A 35 12.15 14.44 -16.33
C ASN A 35 12.49 13.08 -15.69
N SER A 36 13.77 12.76 -15.50
CA SER A 36 14.15 11.51 -14.82
C SER A 36 13.93 11.63 -13.32
N VAL A 37 13.21 10.68 -12.75
CA VAL A 37 12.89 10.68 -11.31
C VAL A 37 14.06 10.12 -10.51
N LEU A 38 14.73 10.99 -9.74
CA LEU A 38 15.69 10.60 -8.73
C LEU A 38 14.97 10.39 -7.39
N THR A 39 15.09 9.21 -6.81
CA THR A 39 14.60 8.91 -5.47
C THR A 39 15.78 8.74 -4.51
N GLY A 40 15.80 9.52 -3.42
CA GLY A 40 16.84 9.46 -2.38
C GLY A 40 18.05 10.39 -2.57
N PRO A 41 19.07 10.33 -1.67
CA PRO A 41 20.22 11.24 -1.68
C PRO A 41 21.17 10.96 -2.86
N ALA A 42 21.26 11.89 -3.77
CA ALA A 42 22.04 11.77 -5.02
C ALA A 42 23.55 12.05 -4.87
N ASN A 43 24.00 12.55 -3.71
CA ASN A 43 25.28 13.24 -3.64
C ASN A 43 26.54 12.39 -3.42
N ASP A 44 26.43 11.09 -3.07
CA ASP A 44 27.58 10.28 -2.67
C ASP A 44 27.74 8.97 -3.46
N MET A 45 27.19 8.89 -4.65
CA MET A 45 27.10 7.61 -5.37
C MET A 45 28.41 7.09 -5.99
N GLY A 46 29.46 7.88 -6.05
CA GLY A 46 30.79 7.44 -6.52
C GLY A 46 30.84 6.73 -7.88
N ILE A 47 29.85 7.02 -8.77
CA ILE A 47 29.61 6.30 -10.02
C ILE A 47 30.56 6.78 -11.09
N GLY A 48 31.33 5.85 -11.71
CA GLY A 48 32.21 6.10 -12.84
C GLY A 48 31.51 5.96 -14.20
N LYS A 49 32.17 6.45 -15.25
CA LYS A 49 31.66 6.32 -16.63
C LYS A 49 31.51 4.85 -17.06
N GLU A 50 32.42 4.00 -16.64
CA GLU A 50 32.38 2.56 -16.94
C GLU A 50 31.16 1.89 -16.31
N ASP A 51 30.82 2.23 -15.06
CA ASP A 51 29.63 1.71 -14.38
C ASP A 51 28.36 2.09 -15.13
N LEU A 52 28.27 3.34 -15.67
CA LEU A 52 27.15 3.77 -16.49
C LEU A 52 27.02 2.94 -17.79
N GLU A 53 28.14 2.58 -18.41
CA GLU A 53 28.12 1.84 -19.68
C GLU A 53 27.79 0.36 -19.51
N MET A 54 27.97 -0.20 -18.30
CA MET A 54 27.92 -1.64 -18.05
C MET A 54 26.84 -2.09 -17.06
N ALA A 55 26.15 -1.17 -16.36
CA ALA A 55 25.14 -1.52 -15.37
C ALA A 55 24.01 -2.39 -15.93
N GLY A 56 23.73 -3.52 -15.25
CA GLY A 56 22.75 -4.53 -15.71
C GLY A 56 21.29 -4.10 -15.61
N SER A 57 21.00 -2.98 -14.92
CA SER A 57 19.64 -2.48 -14.75
C SER A 57 19.56 -0.96 -14.55
N ILE A 58 18.40 -0.37 -14.89
CA ILE A 58 18.08 1.06 -14.75
C ILE A 58 16.80 1.23 -13.95
N LEU A 59 16.80 2.25 -13.07
CA LEU A 59 15.66 2.73 -12.32
C LEU A 59 15.07 4.01 -12.93
N GLY A 60 13.74 4.08 -13.07
CA GLY A 60 13.02 5.33 -13.27
C GLY A 60 13.07 5.91 -14.67
N ALA A 61 13.24 5.08 -15.70
CA ALA A 61 13.13 5.47 -17.10
C ALA A 61 11.97 4.70 -17.77
N ALA A 62 11.20 5.36 -18.63
CA ALA A 62 10.08 4.79 -19.36
C ALA A 62 9.86 5.50 -20.70
N GLY A 63 9.04 4.90 -21.56
CA GLY A 63 8.71 5.37 -22.91
C GLY A 63 9.30 4.45 -23.96
N ALA A 64 8.43 3.83 -24.76
CA ALA A 64 8.78 2.72 -25.67
C ALA A 64 9.98 2.99 -26.57
N ASP A 65 10.00 4.14 -27.25
CA ASP A 65 11.09 4.48 -28.18
C ASP A 65 12.41 4.78 -27.44
N THR A 66 12.31 5.42 -26.26
CA THR A 66 13.46 5.71 -25.39
C THR A 66 14.07 4.41 -24.87
N MET A 67 13.25 3.49 -24.40
CA MET A 67 13.72 2.20 -23.87
C MET A 67 14.37 1.33 -24.95
N LYS A 68 13.82 1.29 -26.16
CA LYS A 68 14.43 0.59 -27.29
C LYS A 68 15.81 1.14 -27.62
N LYS A 69 15.94 2.46 -27.71
CA LYS A 69 17.23 3.10 -27.99
C LYS A 69 18.26 2.81 -26.90
N LEU A 70 17.88 2.93 -25.64
CA LEU A 70 18.77 2.61 -24.51
C LEU A 70 19.23 1.14 -24.56
N GLN A 71 18.32 0.24 -24.87
CA GLN A 71 18.61 -1.20 -24.99
C GLN A 71 19.64 -1.47 -26.11
N ASP A 72 19.44 -0.86 -27.30
CA ASP A 72 20.36 -0.99 -28.42
C ASP A 72 21.76 -0.44 -28.09
N ASP A 73 21.81 0.76 -27.52
CA ASP A 73 23.06 1.44 -27.13
C ASP A 73 23.82 0.64 -26.06
N TYR A 74 23.11 0.05 -25.11
CA TYR A 74 23.69 -0.80 -24.07
C TYR A 74 24.22 -2.11 -24.63
N MET A 75 23.37 -2.88 -25.31
CA MET A 75 23.74 -4.20 -25.86
C MET A 75 24.92 -4.13 -26.84
N ALA A 76 25.05 -3.03 -27.59
CA ALA A 76 26.17 -2.82 -28.51
C ALA A 76 27.52 -2.72 -27.78
N LYS A 77 27.53 -2.35 -26.50
CA LYS A 77 28.73 -2.24 -25.67
C LYS A 77 29.03 -3.52 -24.88
N GLN A 78 28.03 -4.36 -24.66
CA GLN A 78 28.14 -5.59 -23.88
C GLN A 78 28.79 -6.71 -24.66
N PRO A 79 29.88 -7.36 -24.17
CA PRO A 79 30.55 -8.45 -24.88
C PRO A 79 29.63 -9.62 -25.22
N HIS A 80 28.70 -9.95 -24.35
CA HIS A 80 27.73 -11.05 -24.51
C HIS A 80 26.36 -10.61 -24.99
N HIS A 81 26.15 -9.33 -25.28
CA HIS A 81 24.86 -8.75 -25.70
C HIS A 81 23.70 -9.06 -24.71
N ILE A 82 24.00 -9.10 -23.42
CA ILE A 82 23.00 -9.34 -22.36
C ILE A 82 22.08 -8.12 -22.26
N PRO A 83 20.74 -8.29 -22.34
CA PRO A 83 19.81 -7.16 -22.23
C PRO A 83 19.80 -6.52 -20.84
N MET A 84 19.60 -5.19 -20.80
CA MET A 84 19.41 -4.44 -19.58
C MET A 84 17.99 -4.65 -19.03
N LEU A 85 17.82 -4.61 -17.69
CA LEU A 85 16.51 -4.56 -17.03
C LEU A 85 16.06 -3.11 -16.81
N PHE A 86 14.83 -2.80 -17.17
CA PHE A 86 14.18 -1.51 -16.91
C PHE A 86 13.17 -1.66 -15.78
N MET A 87 13.36 -0.91 -14.70
CA MET A 87 12.58 -1.02 -13.47
C MET A 87 12.04 0.33 -13.02
N MET A 88 10.86 0.34 -12.42
CA MET A 88 10.23 1.56 -11.89
C MET A 88 9.18 1.20 -10.83
N ASP A 89 8.86 2.18 -9.97
CA ASP A 89 7.75 2.10 -9.03
C ASP A 89 6.42 2.37 -9.75
N VAL A 90 5.69 1.32 -10.05
CA VAL A 90 4.31 1.35 -10.56
C VAL A 90 3.42 0.81 -9.43
N ILE A 91 3.28 1.61 -8.35
CA ILE A 91 2.68 1.14 -7.10
C ILE A 91 1.16 0.99 -7.24
N HIS A 92 0.48 2.00 -7.76
CA HIS A 92 -0.96 1.98 -7.96
C HIS A 92 -1.39 2.58 -9.31
N GLY A 93 -0.59 2.37 -10.32
CA GLY A 93 -0.84 2.78 -11.71
C GLY A 93 0.39 3.31 -12.41
N MET A 94 0.40 3.27 -13.73
CA MET A 94 1.43 3.87 -14.58
C MET A 94 0.96 5.26 -15.03
N LYS A 95 0.20 5.38 -16.08
CA LYS A 95 -0.40 6.65 -16.56
C LYS A 95 -1.82 6.84 -16.02
N THR A 96 -2.63 5.78 -16.04
CA THR A 96 -3.89 5.73 -15.30
C THR A 96 -3.58 5.43 -13.84
N ILE A 97 -3.88 6.38 -12.96
CA ILE A 97 -3.63 6.22 -11.52
C ILE A 97 -4.90 5.71 -10.84
N PHE A 98 -4.80 4.53 -10.24
CA PHE A 98 -5.82 3.91 -9.42
C PHE A 98 -5.79 4.49 -8.00
N PRO A 99 -6.79 4.23 -7.14
CA PRO A 99 -6.73 4.61 -5.73
C PRO A 99 -5.45 4.13 -5.05
N ALA A 100 -4.95 4.92 -4.09
CA ALA A 100 -3.79 4.55 -3.30
C ALA A 100 -3.97 3.15 -2.65
N PRO A 101 -2.90 2.38 -2.38
CA PRO A 101 -3.03 1.02 -1.84
C PRO A 101 -3.88 0.92 -0.57
N LEU A 102 -3.81 1.90 0.33
CA LEU A 102 -4.67 1.94 1.52
C LEU A 102 -6.16 2.02 1.16
N ALA A 103 -6.50 2.81 0.14
CA ALA A 103 -7.85 2.85 -0.42
C ALA A 103 -8.24 1.51 -1.05
N GLN A 104 -7.33 0.87 -1.78
CA GLN A 104 -7.59 -0.46 -2.34
C GLN A 104 -7.86 -1.49 -1.23
N GLY A 105 -7.12 -1.44 -0.12
CA GLY A 105 -7.38 -2.25 1.08
C GLY A 105 -8.80 -2.08 1.61
N ALA A 106 -9.36 -0.86 1.54
CA ALA A 106 -10.72 -0.56 1.97
C ALA A 106 -11.81 -1.22 1.11
N THR A 107 -11.50 -1.68 -0.10
CA THR A 107 -12.45 -2.40 -0.95
C THR A 107 -12.81 -3.77 -0.42
N PHE A 108 -11.96 -4.39 0.40
CA PHE A 108 -12.05 -5.81 0.74
C PHE A 108 -12.25 -6.70 -0.50
N ASP A 109 -11.64 -6.28 -1.61
CA ASP A 109 -11.73 -6.93 -2.92
C ASP A 109 -10.32 -7.06 -3.55
N PRO A 110 -9.55 -8.09 -3.15
CA PRO A 110 -8.22 -8.32 -3.73
C PRO A 110 -8.24 -8.55 -5.23
N GLU A 111 -9.33 -9.15 -5.77
CA GLU A 111 -9.46 -9.42 -7.20
C GLU A 111 -9.52 -8.11 -8.01
N LEU A 112 -10.27 -7.11 -7.52
CA LEU A 112 -10.31 -5.77 -8.12
C LEU A 112 -8.92 -5.11 -8.15
N SER A 113 -8.13 -5.26 -7.07
CA SER A 113 -6.75 -4.75 -7.04
C SER A 113 -5.84 -5.50 -8.01
N GLY A 114 -6.05 -6.80 -8.18
CA GLY A 114 -5.38 -7.58 -9.22
C GLY A 114 -5.72 -7.12 -10.64
N GLU A 115 -6.98 -6.73 -10.90
CA GLU A 115 -7.41 -6.12 -12.17
C GLU A 115 -6.70 -4.77 -12.40
N CYS A 116 -6.63 -3.91 -11.36
CA CYS A 116 -5.90 -2.64 -11.42
C CYS A 116 -4.41 -2.84 -11.71
N ALA A 117 -3.77 -3.80 -11.03
CA ALA A 117 -2.38 -4.17 -11.27
C ALA A 117 -2.16 -4.68 -12.69
N SER A 118 -3.09 -5.48 -13.25
CA SER A 118 -3.02 -5.97 -14.62
C SER A 118 -3.15 -4.84 -15.66
N ALA A 119 -4.00 -3.85 -15.42
CA ALA A 119 -4.11 -2.66 -16.26
C ALA A 119 -2.84 -1.82 -16.20
N ALA A 120 -2.29 -1.59 -15.00
CA ALA A 120 -1.02 -0.90 -14.80
C ALA A 120 0.16 -1.63 -15.49
N ALA A 121 0.18 -2.97 -15.43
CA ALA A 121 1.18 -3.79 -16.12
C ALA A 121 1.13 -3.61 -17.63
N LYS A 122 -0.05 -3.51 -18.24
CA LYS A 122 -0.20 -3.28 -19.70
C LYS A 122 0.38 -1.93 -20.11
N GLU A 123 0.09 -0.87 -19.34
CA GLU A 123 0.66 0.46 -19.62
C GLU A 123 2.17 0.46 -19.43
N ALA A 124 2.66 -0.12 -18.33
CA ALA A 124 4.08 -0.19 -17.99
C ALA A 124 4.89 -1.02 -19.02
N SER A 125 4.38 -2.18 -19.40
CA SER A 125 5.01 -3.07 -20.39
C SER A 125 5.08 -2.43 -21.78
N ALA A 126 4.00 -1.74 -22.19
CA ALA A 126 3.98 -1.00 -23.46
C ALA A 126 4.99 0.17 -23.47
N ALA A 127 5.23 0.81 -22.32
CA ALA A 127 6.26 1.84 -22.13
C ALA A 127 7.68 1.27 -22.00
N GLY A 128 7.85 -0.06 -22.07
CA GLY A 128 9.15 -0.75 -22.07
C GLY A 128 9.68 -1.15 -20.71
N LEU A 129 8.87 -1.12 -19.65
CA LEU A 129 9.28 -1.61 -18.33
C LEU A 129 9.24 -3.13 -18.26
N HIS A 130 10.20 -3.70 -17.52
CA HIS A 130 10.33 -5.14 -17.28
C HIS A 130 9.91 -5.54 -15.87
N VAL A 131 10.14 -4.64 -14.89
CA VAL A 131 9.92 -4.88 -13.46
C VAL A 131 9.22 -3.67 -12.83
N THR A 132 8.27 -3.95 -11.94
CA THR A 132 7.73 -2.95 -11.01
C THR A 132 8.13 -3.25 -9.57
N PHE A 133 8.43 -2.22 -8.76
CA PHE A 133 8.65 -2.34 -7.32
C PHE A 133 7.32 -2.32 -6.55
N SER A 134 6.42 -3.23 -6.92
CA SER A 134 5.08 -3.40 -6.37
C SER A 134 4.72 -4.89 -6.24
N PRO A 135 3.87 -5.25 -5.25
CA PRO A 135 3.28 -4.43 -4.20
C PRO A 135 4.22 -4.13 -3.02
N MET A 136 3.92 -3.03 -2.32
CA MET A 136 4.42 -2.80 -0.97
C MET A 136 3.51 -3.57 -0.01
N VAL A 137 4.09 -4.52 0.74
CA VAL A 137 3.35 -5.45 1.61
C VAL A 137 3.70 -5.30 3.08
N ASP A 138 4.31 -4.18 3.46
CA ASP A 138 4.57 -3.86 4.86
C ASP A 138 3.26 -3.75 5.63
N LEU A 139 3.18 -4.44 6.76
CA LEU A 139 2.06 -4.30 7.68
C LEU A 139 2.15 -2.95 8.41
N VAL A 140 1.08 -2.17 8.43
CA VAL A 140 1.06 -0.83 9.02
C VAL A 140 0.13 -0.76 10.22
N ARG A 141 0.64 -0.27 11.36
CA ARG A 141 -0.13 -0.12 12.61
C ARG A 141 0.02 1.26 13.23
N ASP A 142 1.04 2.01 12.83
CA ASP A 142 1.30 3.35 13.34
C ASP A 142 0.94 4.40 12.29
N ALA A 143 -0.17 5.10 12.49
CA ALA A 143 -0.67 6.14 11.60
C ALA A 143 0.30 7.33 11.41
N ARG A 144 1.33 7.44 12.26
CA ARG A 144 2.37 8.48 12.13
C ARG A 144 3.35 8.19 10.99
N TRP A 145 3.51 6.92 10.58
CA TRP A 145 4.39 6.55 9.47
C TRP A 145 3.81 7.02 8.13
N GLY A 146 4.63 7.74 7.33
CA GLY A 146 4.17 8.31 6.07
C GLY A 146 3.77 7.29 5.03
N ARG A 147 4.45 6.15 5.00
CA ARG A 147 4.24 5.09 4.00
C ARG A 147 3.01 4.21 4.27
N VAL A 148 2.21 4.52 5.28
CA VAL A 148 0.89 3.89 5.50
C VAL A 148 0.06 3.89 4.22
N VAL A 149 0.11 4.96 3.44
CA VAL A 149 -0.64 5.11 2.17
C VAL A 149 -0.31 4.03 1.12
N GLU A 150 0.90 3.44 1.20
CA GLU A 150 1.39 2.44 0.25
C GLU A 150 0.98 1.00 0.61
N SER A 151 0.46 0.78 1.83
CA SER A 151 0.05 -0.53 2.35
C SER A 151 -1.46 -0.75 2.21
N THR A 152 -1.89 -2.01 2.22
CA THR A 152 -3.31 -2.37 2.25
C THR A 152 -3.87 -2.50 3.68
N GLY A 153 -3.12 -2.11 4.73
CA GLY A 153 -3.64 -1.89 6.07
C GLY A 153 -2.95 -2.65 7.20
N GLU A 154 -3.66 -2.78 8.33
CA GLU A 154 -3.12 -3.28 9.61
C GLU A 154 -3.25 -4.79 9.82
N ASP A 155 -3.97 -5.47 8.92
CA ASP A 155 -4.30 -6.88 9.09
C ASP A 155 -3.42 -7.80 8.23
N PRO A 156 -2.74 -8.81 8.81
CA PRO A 156 -1.85 -9.71 8.07
C PRO A 156 -2.58 -10.59 7.05
N TYR A 157 -3.80 -11.02 7.34
CA TYR A 157 -4.57 -11.87 6.43
C TYR A 157 -5.07 -11.07 5.23
N LEU A 158 -5.67 -9.89 5.47
CA LEU A 158 -6.12 -8.99 4.40
C LEU A 158 -4.95 -8.61 3.49
N ASN A 159 -3.83 -8.16 4.08
CA ASN A 159 -2.63 -7.78 3.35
C ASN A 159 -2.06 -8.96 2.52
N SER A 160 -2.10 -10.19 3.05
CA SER A 160 -1.69 -11.39 2.32
C SER A 160 -2.56 -11.65 1.08
N ARG A 161 -3.88 -11.46 1.18
CA ARG A 161 -4.79 -11.65 0.02
C ARG A 161 -4.55 -10.62 -1.06
N PHE A 162 -4.30 -9.34 -0.69
CA PHE A 162 -3.93 -8.30 -1.63
C PHE A 162 -2.54 -8.54 -2.25
N SER A 163 -1.55 -8.94 -1.45
CA SER A 163 -0.21 -9.30 -1.94
C SER A 163 -0.29 -10.35 -3.05
N GLU A 164 -1.02 -11.44 -2.81
CA GLU A 164 -1.23 -12.51 -3.80
C GLU A 164 -1.88 -11.99 -5.09
N ALA A 165 -2.98 -11.25 -4.96
CA ALA A 165 -3.76 -10.78 -6.11
C ALA A 165 -2.98 -9.77 -6.96
N ILE A 166 -2.27 -8.84 -6.34
CA ILE A 166 -1.50 -7.80 -7.03
C ILE A 166 -0.30 -8.42 -7.77
N VAL A 167 0.45 -9.35 -7.13
CA VAL A 167 1.53 -10.09 -7.79
C VAL A 167 1.02 -10.81 -9.03
N LYS A 168 -0.09 -11.55 -8.91
CA LYS A 168 -0.72 -12.24 -10.05
C LYS A 168 -1.23 -11.26 -11.12
N GLY A 169 -1.73 -10.11 -10.72
CA GLY A 169 -2.15 -9.05 -11.64
C GLY A 169 -1.00 -8.55 -12.51
N PHE A 170 0.12 -8.21 -11.91
CA PHE A 170 1.31 -7.74 -12.64
C PHE A 170 1.93 -8.83 -13.51
N GLN A 171 2.10 -10.03 -12.99
CA GLN A 171 2.89 -11.10 -13.63
C GLN A 171 2.07 -12.04 -14.51
N GLY A 172 0.78 -12.26 -14.19
CA GLY A 172 0.04 -13.36 -14.77
C GLY A 172 0.65 -14.72 -14.42
N ASP A 173 0.36 -15.73 -15.23
CA ASP A 173 0.91 -17.09 -15.07
C ASP A 173 2.28 -17.25 -15.74
N ASP A 174 2.63 -16.38 -16.69
CA ASP A 174 3.91 -16.42 -17.44
C ASP A 174 4.35 -14.99 -17.76
N LEU A 175 5.55 -14.63 -17.30
CA LEU A 175 6.16 -13.32 -17.55
C LEU A 175 6.46 -13.03 -19.03
N LYS A 176 6.50 -14.05 -19.89
CA LYS A 176 6.62 -13.88 -21.35
C LYS A 176 5.31 -13.42 -22.00
N THR A 177 4.19 -13.56 -21.29
CA THR A 177 2.89 -13.09 -21.80
C THR A 177 2.93 -11.59 -22.05
N PRO A 178 2.49 -11.09 -23.23
CA PRO A 178 2.43 -9.67 -23.51
C PRO A 178 1.60 -8.88 -22.47
N GLY A 179 2.07 -7.68 -22.12
CA GLY A 179 1.41 -6.81 -21.16
C GLY A 179 1.63 -7.21 -19.69
N LYS A 180 2.63 -8.05 -19.40
CA LYS A 180 3.03 -8.43 -18.04
C LYS A 180 4.41 -7.90 -17.70
N VAL A 181 4.61 -7.58 -16.40
CA VAL A 181 5.89 -7.16 -15.83
C VAL A 181 6.18 -7.95 -14.56
N ALA A 182 7.45 -8.15 -14.24
CA ALA A 182 7.86 -8.81 -13.02
C ALA A 182 7.50 -7.95 -11.80
N SER A 183 7.01 -8.58 -10.75
CA SER A 183 6.66 -7.96 -9.47
C SER A 183 7.83 -8.08 -8.49
N CYS A 184 8.17 -6.99 -7.81
CA CYS A 184 9.11 -6.94 -6.71
C CYS A 184 8.37 -6.55 -5.44
N ILE A 185 8.13 -7.51 -4.55
CA ILE A 185 7.48 -7.20 -3.26
C ILE A 185 8.45 -6.51 -2.31
N LYS A 186 7.96 -5.54 -1.53
CA LYS A 186 8.80 -4.68 -0.69
C LYS A 186 8.09 -4.30 0.61
N HIS A 187 8.82 -3.91 1.68
CA HIS A 187 10.28 -3.94 1.85
C HIS A 187 10.63 -5.00 2.88
N PHE A 188 11.40 -6.01 2.51
CA PHE A 188 11.65 -7.20 3.36
C PHE A 188 12.70 -6.91 4.44
N ALA A 189 12.32 -6.83 5.73
CA ALA A 189 10.99 -7.00 6.25
C ALA A 189 10.79 -6.21 7.55
N GLY A 190 9.52 -6.07 7.94
CA GLY A 190 9.17 -5.47 9.22
C GLY A 190 9.17 -3.95 9.25
N TYR A 191 9.36 -3.29 8.13
CA TYR A 191 9.58 -1.84 8.03
C TYR A 191 8.40 -1.00 8.58
N GLY A 192 7.16 -1.47 8.44
CA GLY A 192 5.97 -0.83 9.03
C GLY A 192 5.95 -0.82 10.56
N GLY A 193 6.88 -1.52 11.23
CA GLY A 193 7.08 -1.51 12.68
C GLY A 193 8.10 -0.47 13.16
N ALA A 194 8.47 0.52 12.34
CA ALA A 194 9.47 1.54 12.68
C ALA A 194 9.11 2.29 13.97
N VAL A 195 10.09 2.40 14.87
CA VAL A 195 9.90 3.02 16.20
C VAL A 195 9.37 4.45 16.07
N ALA A 196 8.26 4.72 16.74
CA ALA A 196 7.55 5.99 16.74
C ALA A 196 7.00 6.44 15.37
N GLY A 197 6.77 5.49 14.45
CA GLY A 197 6.29 5.79 13.10
C GLY A 197 7.26 6.67 12.27
N ARG A 198 8.54 6.70 12.64
CA ARG A 198 9.54 7.49 11.90
C ARG A 198 10.14 6.66 10.78
N ASP A 199 10.05 7.16 9.58
CA ASP A 199 10.66 6.53 8.43
C ASP A 199 12.18 6.36 8.60
N TYR A 200 12.76 5.33 8.00
CA TYR A 200 14.19 4.96 8.10
C TYR A 200 14.68 4.63 9.52
N ASN A 201 13.76 4.52 10.50
CA ASN A 201 14.14 4.23 11.88
C ASN A 201 14.26 2.72 12.13
N THR A 202 14.88 2.37 13.25
CA THR A 202 15.00 0.99 13.70
C THR A 202 13.65 0.34 13.98
N VAL A 203 13.61 -0.98 13.90
CA VAL A 203 12.46 -1.81 14.26
C VAL A 203 12.84 -2.70 15.43
N GLU A 204 12.02 -2.69 16.48
CA GLU A 204 12.18 -3.50 17.67
C GLU A 204 10.97 -4.40 17.85
N LEU A 205 11.09 -5.64 17.40
CA LEU A 205 10.04 -6.65 17.46
C LEU A 205 10.60 -7.95 18.04
N SER A 206 9.81 -8.66 18.84
CA SER A 206 10.13 -10.05 19.14
C SER A 206 10.06 -10.89 17.87
N GLU A 207 10.85 -11.95 17.78
CA GLU A 207 10.77 -12.89 16.64
C GLU A 207 9.35 -13.46 16.48
N HIS A 208 8.66 -13.74 17.59
CA HIS A 208 7.28 -14.19 17.57
C HIS A 208 6.35 -13.16 16.88
N THR A 209 6.36 -11.90 17.33
CA THR A 209 5.57 -10.83 16.70
C THR A 209 5.94 -10.63 15.23
N PHE A 210 7.23 -10.69 14.91
CA PHE A 210 7.72 -10.55 13.54
C PHE A 210 7.16 -11.64 12.62
N ARG A 211 7.22 -12.90 13.06
CA ARG A 211 6.72 -14.06 12.29
C ARG A 211 5.20 -14.06 12.14
N GLU A 212 4.47 -13.72 13.22
CA GLU A 212 3.00 -13.74 13.24
C GLU A 212 2.37 -12.64 12.39
N PHE A 213 2.94 -11.44 12.40
CA PHE A 213 2.29 -10.28 11.81
C PHE A 213 2.98 -9.72 10.58
N TYR A 214 4.31 -9.69 10.56
CA TYR A 214 5.04 -8.97 9.53
C TYR A 214 5.51 -9.84 8.36
N LEU A 215 5.60 -11.16 8.51
CA LEU A 215 6.03 -12.05 7.44
C LEU A 215 4.91 -12.63 6.54
N PRO A 216 3.65 -12.78 6.99
CA PRO A 216 2.63 -13.49 6.21
C PRO A 216 2.37 -12.92 4.80
N ALA A 217 2.33 -11.59 4.65
CA ALA A 217 2.08 -10.96 3.37
C ALA A 217 3.23 -11.16 2.36
N TYR A 218 4.49 -11.21 2.84
CA TYR A 218 5.63 -11.59 2.00
C TYR A 218 5.55 -13.05 1.56
N LYS A 219 5.22 -13.95 2.48
CA LYS A 219 5.04 -15.37 2.15
C LYS A 219 3.97 -15.56 1.08
N ALA A 220 2.83 -14.88 1.21
CA ALA A 220 1.75 -14.92 0.23
C ALA A 220 2.20 -14.40 -1.16
N GLY A 221 2.96 -13.31 -1.21
CA GLY A 221 3.51 -12.79 -2.46
C GLY A 221 4.54 -13.73 -3.09
N ILE A 222 5.40 -14.36 -2.29
CA ILE A 222 6.36 -15.37 -2.76
C ILE A 222 5.62 -16.59 -3.31
N ASP A 223 4.63 -17.10 -2.60
CA ASP A 223 3.81 -18.23 -3.04
C ASP A 223 2.99 -17.94 -4.30
N ALA A 224 2.64 -16.66 -4.51
CA ALA A 224 2.03 -16.18 -5.75
C ALA A 224 3.05 -16.05 -6.92
N GLY A 225 4.34 -16.29 -6.66
CA GLY A 225 5.40 -16.33 -7.65
C GLY A 225 6.12 -14.99 -7.88
N ALA A 226 6.13 -14.07 -6.91
CA ALA A 226 6.86 -12.81 -7.02
C ALA A 226 8.29 -13.05 -7.51
N ALA A 227 8.68 -12.39 -8.61
CA ALA A 227 9.97 -12.60 -9.24
C ALA A 227 11.13 -11.94 -8.51
N MET A 228 10.85 -10.88 -7.74
CA MET A 228 11.83 -10.13 -6.98
C MET A 228 11.33 -9.80 -5.56
N VAL A 229 12.30 -9.58 -4.68
CA VAL A 229 12.08 -9.03 -3.33
C VAL A 229 13.07 -7.87 -3.13
N MET A 230 12.62 -6.80 -2.47
CA MET A 230 13.48 -5.67 -2.11
C MET A 230 13.73 -5.68 -0.59
N THR A 231 14.98 -5.47 -0.16
CA THR A 231 15.33 -5.35 1.27
C THR A 231 14.79 -4.04 1.83
N SER A 232 14.60 -3.98 3.15
CA SER A 232 14.18 -2.76 3.83
C SER A 232 15.36 -1.96 4.40
N PHE A 233 15.12 -0.71 4.78
CA PHE A 233 16.11 0.19 5.40
C PHE A 233 16.37 -0.10 6.88
N ASN A 234 15.38 -0.65 7.59
CA ASN A 234 15.42 -0.82 9.03
C ASN A 234 16.34 -1.96 9.48
N THR A 235 16.58 -2.01 10.78
CA THR A 235 17.23 -3.15 11.44
C THR A 235 16.22 -4.18 11.93
N ILE A 236 16.59 -5.46 11.89
CA ILE A 236 15.92 -6.54 12.60
C ILE A 236 16.95 -7.24 13.49
N ASN A 237 16.63 -7.43 14.77
CA ASN A 237 17.56 -7.96 15.76
C ASN A 237 18.90 -7.18 15.83
N GLY A 238 18.84 -5.85 15.62
CA GLY A 238 19.99 -4.95 15.63
C GLY A 238 20.87 -5.02 14.38
N VAL A 239 20.50 -5.76 13.33
CA VAL A 239 21.25 -5.89 12.08
C VAL A 239 20.45 -5.24 10.95
N PRO A 240 21.04 -4.31 10.13
CA PRO A 240 20.38 -3.75 8.97
C PRO A 240 19.93 -4.85 8.00
N ALA A 241 18.73 -4.75 7.47
CA ALA A 241 18.10 -5.79 6.66
C ALA A 241 18.99 -6.22 5.49
N SER A 242 19.57 -5.29 4.74
CA SER A 242 20.42 -5.58 3.57
C SER A 242 21.70 -6.38 3.88
N THR A 243 22.15 -6.43 5.15
CA THR A 243 23.30 -7.21 5.59
C THR A 243 22.95 -8.32 6.58
N ASN A 244 21.65 -8.55 6.79
CA ASN A 244 21.17 -9.53 7.75
C ASN A 244 21.07 -10.93 7.12
N LYS A 245 22.13 -11.73 7.27
CA LYS A 245 22.21 -13.08 6.72
C LYS A 245 21.08 -13.98 7.22
N TRP A 246 20.74 -13.91 8.53
CA TRP A 246 19.62 -14.68 9.08
C TRP A 246 18.30 -14.33 8.38
N LEU A 247 18.04 -13.03 8.17
CA LEU A 247 16.80 -12.59 7.52
C LEU A 247 16.74 -13.02 6.04
N MET A 248 17.84 -12.83 5.30
CA MET A 248 17.85 -13.04 3.85
C MET A 248 18.11 -14.48 3.43
N ARG A 249 19.03 -15.20 4.13
CA ARG A 249 19.36 -16.57 3.78
C ARG A 249 18.48 -17.59 4.51
N ASP A 250 18.31 -17.44 5.83
CA ASP A 250 17.64 -18.48 6.60
C ASP A 250 16.10 -18.30 6.47
N ILE A 251 15.57 -17.10 6.68
CA ILE A 251 14.12 -16.84 6.59
C ILE A 251 13.64 -16.78 5.11
N LEU A 252 14.16 -15.80 4.34
CA LEU A 252 13.62 -15.55 2.99
C LEU A 252 13.89 -16.72 2.04
N ARG A 253 15.13 -17.13 1.90
CA ARG A 253 15.47 -18.22 0.95
C ARG A 253 15.22 -19.60 1.55
N GLY A 254 15.57 -19.84 2.81
CA GLY A 254 15.45 -21.15 3.47
C GLY A 254 14.02 -21.50 3.83
N GLU A 255 13.39 -20.72 4.73
CA GLU A 255 12.05 -21.04 5.24
C GLU A 255 10.93 -20.67 4.25
N MET A 256 11.01 -19.52 3.59
CA MET A 256 9.98 -19.08 2.64
C MET A 256 10.15 -19.68 1.23
N GLY A 257 11.34 -20.19 0.91
CA GLY A 257 11.63 -20.83 -0.37
C GLY A 257 11.78 -19.86 -1.54
N PHE A 258 12.16 -18.60 -1.29
CA PHE A 258 12.34 -17.62 -2.37
C PHE A 258 13.60 -17.90 -3.19
N ASP A 259 13.45 -18.12 -4.50
CA ASP A 259 14.52 -18.39 -5.45
C ASP A 259 14.79 -17.25 -6.45
N GLY A 260 13.99 -16.18 -6.40
CA GLY A 260 14.10 -15.03 -7.30
C GLY A 260 15.23 -14.04 -6.93
N VAL A 261 15.21 -12.88 -7.59
CA VAL A 261 16.21 -11.83 -7.41
C VAL A 261 15.92 -10.98 -6.16
N LEU A 262 16.93 -10.80 -5.32
CA LEU A 262 16.90 -9.92 -4.15
C LEU A 262 17.65 -8.64 -4.47
N ILE A 263 16.95 -7.50 -4.50
CA ILE A 263 17.52 -6.17 -4.69
C ILE A 263 17.57 -5.41 -3.37
N SER A 264 18.61 -4.60 -3.14
CA SER A 264 18.59 -3.66 -2.01
C SER A 264 17.54 -2.55 -2.23
N ASP A 265 17.09 -1.89 -1.19
CA ASP A 265 16.46 -0.59 -1.32
C ASP A 265 17.50 0.47 -1.70
N PHE A 266 17.04 1.69 -2.04
CA PHE A 266 17.87 2.78 -2.55
C PHE A 266 19.02 3.12 -1.57
N ALA A 267 20.25 2.85 -2.00
CA ALA A 267 21.47 3.03 -1.23
C ALA A 267 21.54 2.26 0.11
N ALA A 268 20.63 1.33 0.38
CA ALA A 268 20.51 0.65 1.68
C ALA A 268 21.77 -0.17 2.05
N ILE A 269 22.57 -0.64 1.08
CA ILE A 269 23.85 -1.29 1.36
C ILE A 269 24.84 -0.28 1.94
N LEU A 270 24.96 0.89 1.30
CA LEU A 270 25.90 1.92 1.77
C LEU A 270 25.49 2.50 3.14
N GLU A 271 24.19 2.60 3.42
CA GLU A 271 23.65 3.10 4.68
C GLU A 271 24.05 2.25 5.88
N THR A 272 24.46 0.99 5.68
CA THR A 272 25.00 0.16 6.78
C THR A 272 26.27 0.74 7.42
N VAL A 273 27.00 1.60 6.71
CA VAL A 273 28.13 2.37 7.24
C VAL A 273 27.62 3.45 8.21
N ALA A 274 26.53 4.16 7.86
CA ALA A 274 25.88 5.13 8.74
C ALA A 274 25.24 4.45 9.97
N HIS A 275 24.70 3.24 9.82
CA HIS A 275 24.25 2.39 10.91
C HIS A 275 25.40 1.92 11.82
N ARG A 276 26.67 2.14 11.43
CA ARG A 276 27.88 1.66 12.13
C ARG A 276 27.93 0.13 12.27
N SER A 277 27.22 -0.59 11.44
CA SER A 277 27.27 -2.05 11.33
C SER A 277 28.28 -2.52 10.29
N SER A 278 28.64 -1.64 9.35
CA SER A 278 29.76 -1.82 8.43
C SER A 278 30.83 -0.76 8.65
N LYS A 279 32.10 -1.18 8.51
CA LYS A 279 33.26 -0.31 8.74
C LYS A 279 33.42 0.74 7.64
N ASP A 280 33.23 0.32 6.41
CA ASP A 280 33.35 1.09 5.17
C ASP A 280 32.53 0.45 4.04
N ALA A 281 32.55 1.02 2.86
CA ALA A 281 31.82 0.51 1.70
C ALA A 281 32.25 -0.92 1.28
N ALA A 282 33.52 -1.27 1.45
CA ALA A 282 34.01 -2.62 1.14
C ALA A 282 33.44 -3.67 2.10
N ASP A 283 33.41 -3.38 3.39
CA ASP A 283 32.80 -4.23 4.41
C ASP A 283 31.26 -4.33 4.19
N ALA A 284 30.61 -3.24 3.77
CA ALA A 284 29.20 -3.24 3.41
C ALA A 284 28.92 -4.14 2.20
N ALA A 285 29.73 -4.04 1.12
CA ALA A 285 29.64 -4.89 -0.05
C ALA A 285 29.76 -6.38 0.31
N LYS A 286 30.79 -6.73 1.09
CA LYS A 286 31.04 -8.10 1.55
C LYS A 286 29.83 -8.65 2.32
N LYS A 287 29.36 -7.93 3.33
CA LYS A 287 28.24 -8.37 4.18
C LYS A 287 26.93 -8.51 3.42
N ALA A 288 26.62 -7.57 2.51
CA ALA A 288 25.42 -7.64 1.70
C ALA A 288 25.44 -8.82 0.72
N LEU A 289 26.58 -9.07 0.08
CA LEU A 289 26.77 -10.25 -0.79
C LEU A 289 26.67 -11.55 0.00
N GLU A 290 27.32 -11.66 1.17
CA GLU A 290 27.19 -12.82 2.05
C GLU A 290 25.75 -13.03 2.55
N ALA A 291 24.98 -11.96 2.75
CA ALA A 291 23.56 -12.03 3.05
C ALA A 291 22.72 -12.48 1.84
N GLY A 292 23.24 -12.38 0.61
CA GLY A 292 22.61 -12.86 -0.61
C GLY A 292 21.79 -11.80 -1.35
N VAL A 293 22.17 -10.52 -1.20
CA VAL A 293 21.60 -9.42 -1.99
C VAL A 293 22.21 -9.45 -3.40
N ASP A 294 21.37 -9.60 -4.41
CA ASP A 294 21.80 -9.82 -5.80
C ASP A 294 22.07 -8.50 -6.54
N ILE A 295 21.31 -7.44 -6.27
CA ILE A 295 21.46 -6.15 -6.95
C ILE A 295 21.66 -5.02 -5.93
N ASP A 296 22.71 -4.22 -6.14
CA ASP A 296 22.98 -2.96 -5.44
C ASP A 296 22.23 -1.82 -6.12
N MET A 297 21.18 -1.33 -5.42
CA MET A 297 20.32 -0.27 -5.95
C MET A 297 20.93 1.10 -5.68
N MET A 298 21.28 1.79 -6.76
CA MET A 298 21.66 3.20 -6.79
C MET A 298 22.94 3.58 -6.05
N THR A 299 23.86 2.62 -5.85
CA THR A 299 25.24 2.93 -5.44
C THR A 299 26.25 2.22 -6.33
N SER A 300 27.54 2.50 -6.13
CA SER A 300 28.65 1.77 -6.76
C SER A 300 29.36 0.83 -5.77
N VAL A 301 28.72 0.50 -4.66
CA VAL A 301 29.36 -0.28 -3.59
C VAL A 301 29.83 -1.64 -4.08
N TYR A 302 29.01 -2.35 -4.85
CA TYR A 302 29.40 -3.61 -5.48
C TYR A 302 30.44 -3.41 -6.57
N ALA A 303 30.18 -2.51 -7.52
CA ALA A 303 31.07 -2.26 -8.67
C ALA A 303 32.48 -1.85 -8.25
N ALA A 304 32.60 -1.01 -7.22
CA ALA A 304 33.89 -0.50 -6.74
C ALA A 304 34.69 -1.49 -5.88
N ASN A 305 34.06 -2.50 -5.30
CA ASN A 305 34.72 -3.31 -4.25
C ASN A 305 34.76 -4.81 -4.55
N LEU A 306 33.74 -5.42 -5.15
CA LEU A 306 33.63 -6.88 -5.21
C LEU A 306 34.77 -7.55 -5.98
N CYS A 307 35.18 -7.01 -7.14
CA CYS A 307 36.30 -7.59 -7.88
C CYS A 307 37.57 -7.64 -7.05
N ARG A 308 37.92 -6.55 -6.37
CA ARG A 308 39.09 -6.48 -5.49
C ARG A 308 38.98 -7.45 -4.31
N LEU A 309 37.82 -7.54 -3.67
CA LEU A 309 37.61 -8.44 -2.51
C LEU A 309 37.74 -9.91 -2.91
N VAL A 310 37.37 -10.30 -4.14
CA VAL A 310 37.59 -11.64 -4.69
C VAL A 310 39.10 -11.88 -4.95
N GLU A 311 39.78 -10.92 -5.59
CA GLU A 311 41.23 -11.01 -5.87
C GLU A 311 42.07 -11.12 -4.58
N GLU A 312 41.64 -10.45 -3.50
CA GLU A 312 42.28 -10.51 -2.18
C GLU A 312 41.88 -11.77 -1.39
N GLY A 313 40.93 -12.58 -1.90
CA GLY A 313 40.45 -13.80 -1.25
C GLY A 313 39.55 -13.55 -0.03
N GLU A 314 39.01 -12.32 0.13
CA GLU A 314 38.10 -11.97 1.19
C GLU A 314 36.63 -12.35 0.90
N VAL A 315 36.28 -12.55 -0.37
CA VAL A 315 34.96 -12.97 -0.85
C VAL A 315 35.11 -14.13 -1.81
N ASP A 316 34.22 -15.12 -1.70
CA ASP A 316 34.15 -16.25 -2.63
C ASP A 316 33.43 -15.82 -3.91
N GLU A 317 34.09 -15.98 -5.10
CA GLU A 317 33.50 -15.68 -6.41
C GLU A 317 32.19 -16.42 -6.65
N HIS A 318 32.03 -17.61 -6.07
CA HIS A 318 30.79 -18.38 -6.19
C HIS A 318 29.54 -17.61 -5.71
N LEU A 319 29.67 -16.72 -4.71
CA LEU A 319 28.54 -15.87 -4.28
C LEU A 319 28.12 -14.86 -5.36
N ILE A 320 29.09 -14.36 -6.15
CA ILE A 320 28.82 -13.49 -7.30
C ILE A 320 28.15 -14.28 -8.43
N ASP A 321 28.62 -15.51 -8.65
CA ASP A 321 28.01 -16.43 -9.62
C ASP A 321 26.53 -16.72 -9.30
N GLU A 322 26.23 -17.00 -8.03
CA GLU A 322 24.86 -17.19 -7.56
C GLU A 322 23.98 -15.98 -7.86
N CYS A 323 24.43 -14.77 -7.53
CA CYS A 323 23.68 -13.53 -7.74
C CYS A 323 23.49 -13.24 -9.22
N CYS A 324 24.56 -13.29 -10.02
CA CYS A 324 24.51 -13.07 -11.45
C CYS A 324 23.59 -14.09 -12.15
N LEU A 325 23.63 -15.36 -11.77
CA LEU A 325 22.77 -16.40 -12.34
C LEU A 325 21.30 -16.09 -12.13
N ARG A 326 20.87 -15.68 -10.92
CA ARG A 326 19.47 -15.30 -10.66
C ARG A 326 19.01 -14.13 -11.52
N ILE A 327 19.89 -13.14 -11.74
CA ILE A 327 19.61 -12.00 -12.63
C ILE A 327 19.44 -12.47 -14.08
N LEU A 328 20.31 -13.35 -14.58
CA LEU A 328 20.20 -13.93 -15.92
C LEU A 328 18.92 -14.77 -16.06
N GLU A 329 18.56 -15.53 -15.04
CA GLU A 329 17.32 -16.30 -15.00
C GLU A 329 16.08 -15.39 -15.05
N LEU A 330 16.06 -14.27 -14.32
CA LEU A 330 14.98 -13.29 -14.41
C LEU A 330 14.86 -12.70 -15.82
N LYS A 331 15.97 -12.31 -16.43
CA LYS A 331 16.02 -11.84 -17.84
C LYS A 331 15.46 -12.90 -18.80
N ASN A 332 15.78 -14.16 -18.54
CA ASN A 332 15.28 -15.28 -19.35
C ASN A 332 13.77 -15.56 -19.10
N LYS A 333 13.31 -15.51 -17.85
CA LYS A 333 11.88 -15.63 -17.50
C LYS A 333 11.05 -14.52 -18.17
N LEU A 334 11.61 -13.31 -18.30
CA LEU A 334 11.00 -12.18 -19.02
C LEU A 334 11.03 -12.32 -20.55
N GLY A 335 11.81 -13.28 -21.09
CA GLY A 335 11.97 -13.49 -22.54
C GLY A 335 12.93 -12.51 -23.21
N LEU A 336 13.75 -11.78 -22.46
CA LEU A 336 14.60 -10.72 -23.01
C LEU A 336 15.72 -11.23 -23.93
N PHE A 337 16.18 -12.47 -23.76
CA PHE A 337 17.16 -13.07 -24.67
C PHE A 337 16.57 -13.40 -26.06
N GLU A 338 15.26 -13.62 -26.15
CA GLU A 338 14.53 -13.83 -27.40
C GLU A 338 14.09 -12.48 -28.03
N ASN A 339 13.66 -11.54 -27.19
CA ASN A 339 13.23 -10.21 -27.58
C ASN A 339 13.65 -9.18 -26.52
N PRO A 340 14.75 -8.45 -26.68
CA PRO A 340 15.28 -7.52 -25.69
C PRO A 340 14.37 -6.32 -25.42
N TYR A 341 13.46 -6.02 -26.32
CA TYR A 341 12.48 -4.91 -26.15
C TYR A 341 11.18 -5.36 -25.50
N LYS A 342 10.98 -6.69 -25.37
CA LYS A 342 9.75 -7.30 -24.84
C LYS A 342 8.51 -6.73 -25.55
N ASP A 343 7.71 -5.92 -24.87
CA ASP A 343 6.44 -5.37 -25.35
C ASP A 343 6.51 -3.86 -25.66
N ALA A 344 7.68 -3.24 -25.54
CA ALA A 344 7.86 -1.81 -25.82
C ALA A 344 7.32 -1.44 -27.20
N ASP A 345 6.27 -0.60 -27.26
CA ASP A 345 5.56 -0.25 -28.46
C ASP A 345 4.84 1.09 -28.27
N ALA A 346 5.30 2.14 -28.96
CA ALA A 346 4.77 3.50 -28.80
C ALA A 346 3.29 3.64 -29.18
N GLU A 347 2.80 2.85 -30.15
CA GLU A 347 1.39 2.87 -30.53
C GLU A 347 0.52 2.19 -29.45
N LYS A 348 1.00 1.09 -28.87
CA LYS A 348 0.32 0.44 -27.73
C LYS A 348 0.36 1.30 -26.47
N GLU A 349 1.52 1.90 -26.16
CA GLU A 349 1.67 2.85 -25.06
C GLU A 349 0.62 3.95 -25.13
N LYS A 350 0.51 4.60 -26.31
CA LYS A 350 -0.50 5.62 -26.56
C LYS A 350 -1.94 5.09 -26.47
N ALA A 351 -2.17 3.86 -26.92
CA ALA A 351 -3.49 3.25 -26.94
C ALA A 351 -3.97 2.81 -25.55
N TYR A 352 -3.07 2.39 -24.65
CA TYR A 352 -3.41 1.92 -23.33
C TYR A 352 -3.48 3.05 -22.31
N ASN A 353 -2.62 4.06 -22.40
CA ASN A 353 -2.57 5.18 -21.47
C ASN A 353 -3.92 5.90 -21.40
N LEU A 354 -4.53 5.91 -20.20
CA LEU A 354 -5.80 6.58 -19.92
C LEU A 354 -6.96 6.11 -20.84
N CYS A 355 -6.90 4.89 -21.37
CA CYS A 355 -7.97 4.37 -22.21
C CYS A 355 -9.29 4.27 -21.44
N PRO A 356 -10.45 4.28 -22.13
CA PRO A 356 -11.76 4.24 -21.47
C PRO A 356 -11.94 3.09 -20.50
N GLU A 357 -11.37 1.92 -20.81
CA GLU A 357 -11.46 0.72 -19.98
C GLU A 357 -10.68 0.90 -18.66
N HIS A 358 -9.45 1.46 -18.73
CA HIS A 358 -8.64 1.72 -17.54
C HIS A 358 -9.25 2.83 -16.68
N ARG A 359 -9.80 3.90 -17.29
CA ARG A 359 -10.50 4.96 -16.55
C ARG A 359 -11.77 4.42 -15.87
N ALA A 360 -12.54 3.55 -16.55
CA ALA A 360 -13.71 2.91 -15.96
C ALA A 360 -13.34 2.02 -14.75
N LEU A 361 -12.24 1.27 -14.87
CA LEU A 361 -11.72 0.46 -13.77
C LEU A 361 -11.23 1.34 -12.60
N ALA A 362 -10.52 2.45 -12.87
CA ALA A 362 -10.08 3.39 -11.85
C ALA A 362 -11.28 4.00 -11.10
N LYS A 363 -12.35 4.35 -11.82
CA LYS A 363 -13.59 4.83 -11.22
C LYS A 363 -14.26 3.77 -10.34
N LYS A 364 -14.39 2.53 -10.83
CA LYS A 364 -14.95 1.41 -10.06
C LYS A 364 -14.15 1.19 -8.77
N ALA A 365 -12.82 1.15 -8.86
CA ALA A 365 -11.95 0.94 -7.70
C ALA A 365 -12.10 2.09 -6.68
N ALA A 366 -12.22 3.35 -7.13
CA ALA A 366 -12.46 4.49 -6.26
C ALA A 366 -13.83 4.40 -5.58
N GLU A 367 -14.90 4.14 -6.32
CA GLU A 367 -16.26 4.00 -5.79
C GLU A 367 -16.36 2.90 -4.71
N GLU A 368 -15.64 1.79 -4.88
CA GLU A 368 -15.66 0.66 -3.95
C GLU A 368 -14.72 0.82 -2.74
N SER A 369 -13.77 1.76 -2.82
CA SER A 369 -12.84 2.06 -1.74
C SER A 369 -13.35 3.08 -0.72
N PHE A 370 -14.40 3.84 -1.05
CA PHE A 370 -14.89 4.89 -0.18
C PHE A 370 -15.65 4.35 1.02
N VAL A 371 -15.27 4.86 2.20
CA VAL A 371 -15.85 4.42 3.47
C VAL A 371 -16.74 5.52 4.04
N LEU A 372 -18.01 5.22 4.22
CA LEU A 372 -18.95 6.10 4.92
C LEU A 372 -18.73 5.93 6.43
N LEU A 373 -18.08 6.90 7.08
CA LEU A 373 -17.76 6.84 8.51
C LEU A 373 -18.93 7.32 9.38
N LYS A 374 -19.73 8.26 8.89
CA LYS A 374 -20.87 8.83 9.60
C LYS A 374 -21.92 9.32 8.59
N ASN A 375 -23.23 9.16 8.95
CA ASN A 375 -24.33 9.75 8.19
C ASN A 375 -25.55 9.97 9.11
N ASP A 376 -25.82 11.22 9.45
CA ASP A 376 -27.01 11.63 10.23
C ASP A 376 -28.24 11.82 9.29
N GLY A 377 -28.32 11.04 8.20
CA GLY A 377 -29.45 11.07 7.25
C GLY A 377 -29.40 12.21 6.23
N VAL A 378 -28.22 12.79 5.98
CA VAL A 378 -28.04 13.86 4.99
C VAL A 378 -27.50 13.35 3.65
N LEU A 379 -26.98 12.15 3.62
CA LEU A 379 -26.56 11.43 2.41
C LEU A 379 -27.52 10.25 2.12
N PRO A 380 -27.80 9.93 0.86
CA PRO A 380 -27.35 10.64 -0.35
C PRO A 380 -27.92 12.06 -0.48
N LEU A 381 -27.21 12.92 -1.22
CA LEU A 381 -27.58 14.33 -1.42
C LEU A 381 -28.90 14.44 -2.18
N ASP A 382 -29.79 15.28 -1.67
CA ASP A 382 -30.97 15.72 -2.43
C ASP A 382 -30.56 16.83 -3.43
N THR A 383 -30.45 16.47 -4.70
CA THR A 383 -30.03 17.38 -5.78
C THR A 383 -31.01 18.55 -6.02
N ALA A 384 -32.21 18.52 -5.42
CA ALA A 384 -33.16 19.63 -5.47
C ALA A 384 -32.82 20.78 -4.51
N LYS A 385 -31.93 20.53 -3.52
CA LYS A 385 -31.46 21.53 -2.53
C LYS A 385 -30.37 22.42 -3.14
N LYS A 386 -30.14 23.57 -2.48
CA LYS A 386 -28.97 24.40 -2.73
C LYS A 386 -27.76 23.80 -2.02
N ILE A 387 -26.74 23.43 -2.78
CA ILE A 387 -25.53 22.79 -2.28
C ILE A 387 -24.33 23.69 -2.53
N ALA A 388 -23.51 23.89 -1.51
CA ALA A 388 -22.20 24.54 -1.66
C ALA A 388 -21.09 23.52 -1.46
N PHE A 389 -20.20 23.37 -2.43
CA PHE A 389 -18.95 22.64 -2.31
C PHE A 389 -17.88 23.63 -1.85
N ILE A 390 -17.40 23.47 -0.62
CA ILE A 390 -16.47 24.41 0.04
C ILE A 390 -15.29 23.65 0.64
N GLY A 391 -14.11 23.88 0.12
CA GLY A 391 -12.89 23.25 0.63
C GLY A 391 -11.81 23.15 -0.42
N PRO A 392 -10.56 22.95 0.00
CA PRO A 392 -9.39 23.01 -0.88
C PRO A 392 -9.34 21.89 -1.93
N TYR A 393 -10.12 20.81 -1.76
CA TYR A 393 -10.24 19.73 -2.73
C TYR A 393 -11.46 19.85 -3.65
N THR A 394 -12.20 20.97 -3.61
CA THR A 394 -13.35 21.21 -4.52
C THR A 394 -12.91 21.17 -5.98
N ASN A 395 -11.84 21.89 -6.34
CA ASN A 395 -11.30 21.95 -7.71
C ASN A 395 -9.79 21.67 -7.75
N ASN A 396 -9.37 20.65 -7.03
CA ASN A 396 -7.96 20.27 -6.91
C ASN A 396 -7.70 18.94 -7.63
N HIS A 397 -6.74 18.96 -8.56
CA HIS A 397 -6.33 17.78 -9.32
C HIS A 397 -5.29 16.91 -8.58
N GLU A 398 -4.68 17.40 -7.46
CA GLU A 398 -3.64 16.69 -6.71
C GLU A 398 -4.26 15.64 -5.78
N ILE A 399 -4.97 14.68 -6.36
CA ILE A 399 -5.69 13.59 -5.68
C ILE A 399 -5.14 12.20 -6.03
N LYS A 400 -3.97 12.15 -6.70
CA LYS A 400 -3.35 10.91 -7.16
C LYS A 400 -2.42 10.24 -6.14
N SER A 401 -2.09 10.89 -5.02
CA SER A 401 -1.16 10.38 -3.99
C SER A 401 0.33 10.37 -4.40
N SER A 402 1.19 9.94 -3.47
CA SER A 402 2.60 9.64 -3.73
C SER A 402 2.78 8.41 -4.65
N TRP A 403 4.00 8.17 -5.12
CA TRP A 403 4.36 7.03 -5.99
C TRP A 403 3.54 6.91 -7.28
N SER A 404 3.14 8.06 -7.86
CA SER A 404 2.40 8.17 -9.11
C SER A 404 3.15 9.05 -10.12
N PHE A 405 4.45 8.82 -10.27
CA PHE A 405 5.41 9.69 -10.98
C PHE A 405 5.07 9.94 -12.45
N THR A 406 4.53 8.94 -13.14
CA THR A 406 4.20 9.03 -14.56
C THR A 406 2.78 9.53 -14.82
N GLY A 407 1.92 9.57 -13.79
CA GLY A 407 0.59 10.16 -13.83
C GLY A 407 0.65 11.69 -13.80
N ASP A 408 -0.14 12.36 -14.64
CA ASP A 408 -0.30 13.81 -14.58
C ASP A 408 -1.54 14.15 -13.73
N SER A 409 -1.40 15.05 -12.76
CA SER A 409 -2.53 15.49 -11.93
C SER A 409 -3.68 16.06 -12.77
N LYS A 410 -3.38 16.70 -13.92
CA LYS A 410 -4.38 17.22 -14.85
C LYS A 410 -5.29 16.16 -15.45
N ASP A 411 -4.87 14.90 -15.45
CA ASP A 411 -5.68 13.77 -15.91
C ASP A 411 -6.72 13.35 -14.86
N CYS A 412 -6.56 13.79 -13.58
CA CYS A 412 -7.49 13.52 -12.51
C CYS A 412 -8.74 14.41 -12.61
N VAL A 413 -9.91 13.80 -12.51
CA VAL A 413 -11.19 14.53 -12.50
C VAL A 413 -11.41 15.13 -11.12
N THR A 414 -11.66 16.46 -11.05
CA THR A 414 -11.97 17.15 -9.79
C THR A 414 -13.43 16.93 -9.37
N ILE A 415 -13.74 17.20 -8.10
CA ILE A 415 -15.14 17.15 -7.62
C ILE A 415 -15.99 18.17 -8.38
N GLN A 416 -15.49 19.38 -8.61
CA GLN A 416 -16.21 20.43 -9.34
C GLN A 416 -16.53 19.99 -10.76
N GLU A 417 -15.54 19.50 -11.52
CA GLU A 417 -15.75 19.04 -12.91
C GLU A 417 -16.80 17.91 -13.02
N ALA A 418 -16.84 17.03 -12.02
CA ALA A 418 -17.84 15.97 -11.96
C ALA A 418 -19.23 16.50 -11.53
N ALA A 419 -19.27 17.37 -10.52
CA ALA A 419 -20.49 17.95 -9.99
C ALA A 419 -21.22 18.84 -11.00
N GLU A 420 -20.49 19.62 -11.79
CA GLU A 420 -21.06 20.46 -12.86
C GLU A 420 -21.84 19.67 -13.94
N LYS A 421 -21.55 18.36 -14.06
CA LYS A 421 -22.27 17.46 -15.00
C LYS A 421 -23.58 16.90 -14.41
N VAL A 422 -23.75 17.00 -13.09
CA VAL A 422 -24.84 16.34 -12.36
C VAL A 422 -25.79 17.33 -11.70
N PHE A 423 -25.24 18.42 -11.12
CA PHE A 423 -26.03 19.39 -10.36
C PHE A 423 -26.44 20.60 -11.20
N ASP A 424 -27.59 21.18 -10.87
CA ASP A 424 -28.08 22.41 -11.49
C ASP A 424 -27.21 23.61 -11.07
N ALA A 425 -26.59 24.26 -12.04
CA ALA A 425 -25.73 25.43 -11.84
C ALA A 425 -26.41 26.59 -11.07
N SER A 426 -27.73 26.70 -11.12
CA SER A 426 -28.48 27.74 -10.37
C SER A 426 -28.63 27.42 -8.88
N ARG A 427 -28.26 26.18 -8.46
CA ARG A 427 -28.40 25.67 -7.08
C ARG A 427 -27.11 25.21 -6.49
N THR A 428 -26.00 25.30 -7.23
CA THR A 428 -24.72 24.78 -6.80
C THR A 428 -23.68 25.89 -6.82
N THR A 429 -22.93 26.00 -5.75
CA THR A 429 -21.86 26.99 -5.60
C THR A 429 -20.56 26.26 -5.23
N TYR A 430 -19.45 26.75 -5.74
CA TYR A 430 -18.12 26.20 -5.50
C TYR A 430 -17.22 27.27 -4.91
N ALA A 431 -16.44 26.92 -3.87
CA ALA A 431 -15.43 27.78 -3.28
C ALA A 431 -14.32 26.94 -2.64
N GLU A 432 -13.08 27.30 -2.85
CA GLU A 432 -11.96 26.61 -2.19
C GLU A 432 -11.90 26.97 -0.68
N GLY A 433 -12.18 28.19 -0.31
CA GLY A 433 -12.25 28.69 1.06
C GLY A 433 -10.90 28.89 1.75
N CYS A 434 -9.97 27.97 1.53
CA CYS A 434 -8.58 28.02 2.00
C CYS A 434 -7.70 27.13 1.12
N PRO A 435 -6.36 27.26 1.18
CA PRO A 435 -5.45 26.27 0.59
C PRO A 435 -5.46 24.96 1.39
N VAL A 436 -4.89 23.88 0.81
CA VAL A 436 -4.77 22.58 1.50
C VAL A 436 -3.92 22.70 2.76
N ILE A 437 -2.84 23.51 2.72
CA ILE A 437 -1.94 23.77 3.86
C ILE A 437 -1.68 25.27 4.02
N GLY A 438 -1.41 25.69 5.25
CA GLY A 438 -1.06 27.08 5.57
C GLY A 438 0.32 27.48 5.04
N ASN A 439 0.54 28.79 4.95
CA ASN A 439 1.82 29.36 4.49
C ASN A 439 3.01 29.04 5.42
N ASP A 440 2.77 28.66 6.64
CA ASP A 440 3.72 28.27 7.69
C ASP A 440 4.23 26.84 7.54
N VAL A 441 3.55 26.02 6.73
CA VAL A 441 3.94 24.64 6.47
C VAL A 441 4.90 24.58 5.29
N GLU A 442 6.08 24.00 5.53
CA GLU A 442 7.06 23.70 4.48
C GLU A 442 6.98 22.21 4.15
N LEU A 443 6.77 21.88 2.88
CA LEU A 443 6.81 20.51 2.37
C LEU A 443 7.88 20.41 1.29
N ILE A 444 8.66 19.35 1.36
CA ILE A 444 9.68 19.02 0.37
C ILE A 444 9.20 17.75 -0.35
N GLY A 445 8.96 17.87 -1.66
CA GLY A 445 8.66 16.72 -2.50
C GLY A 445 9.91 16.12 -3.12
N PHE A 446 9.80 15.01 -3.79
CA PHE A 446 10.86 14.42 -4.62
C PHE A 446 11.29 15.35 -5.78
N THR A 447 10.39 16.22 -6.19
CA THR A 447 10.66 17.34 -7.11
C THR A 447 10.50 18.64 -6.33
N GLU A 448 11.29 19.68 -6.64
CA GLU A 448 11.32 20.98 -5.93
C GLU A 448 10.00 21.81 -5.98
N THR A 449 8.85 21.14 -6.06
CA THR A 449 7.55 21.81 -6.04
C THR A 449 7.18 22.24 -4.63
N THR A 450 7.53 23.47 -4.29
CA THR A 450 7.01 24.12 -3.07
C THR A 450 5.54 24.49 -3.27
N PRO A 451 4.66 24.19 -2.30
CA PRO A 451 3.27 24.63 -2.34
C PRO A 451 3.15 26.15 -2.52
N LYS A 452 2.15 26.57 -3.30
CA LYS A 452 1.87 28.01 -3.51
C LYS A 452 1.67 28.70 -2.16
N LYS A 453 2.33 29.84 -1.96
CA LYS A 453 2.08 30.76 -0.84
C LYS A 453 1.03 31.80 -1.25
N TYR A 454 0.16 32.18 -0.33
CA TYR A 454 -0.96 33.09 -0.55
C TYR A 454 -0.79 34.37 0.28
N SER A 455 -1.18 35.52 -0.24
CA SER A 455 -1.24 36.75 0.53
C SER A 455 -2.40 36.75 1.54
N GLU A 456 -2.37 37.61 2.54
CA GLU A 456 -3.47 37.76 3.50
C GLU A 456 -4.77 38.18 2.81
N GLU A 457 -4.67 39.03 1.77
CA GLU A 457 -5.82 39.46 0.97
C GLU A 457 -6.43 38.30 0.16
N GLU A 458 -5.58 37.45 -0.43
CA GLU A 458 -6.05 36.24 -1.14
C GLU A 458 -6.79 35.28 -0.17
N LEU A 459 -6.18 34.98 1.00
CA LEU A 459 -6.79 34.12 2.01
C LEU A 459 -8.12 34.69 2.52
N ALA A 460 -8.18 36.00 2.80
CA ALA A 460 -9.42 36.65 3.25
C ALA A 460 -10.51 36.60 2.18
N ALA A 461 -10.15 36.79 0.90
CA ALA A 461 -11.10 36.71 -0.22
C ALA A 461 -11.64 35.28 -0.42
N MET A 462 -10.78 34.25 -0.31
CA MET A 462 -11.20 32.84 -0.37
C MET A 462 -12.18 32.52 0.76
N GLU A 463 -11.86 32.90 1.99
CA GLU A 463 -12.70 32.67 3.16
C GLU A 463 -14.05 33.40 3.04
N GLN A 464 -14.05 34.68 2.64
CA GLN A 464 -15.28 35.47 2.47
C GLN A 464 -16.21 34.83 1.43
N SER A 465 -15.68 34.38 0.30
CA SER A 465 -16.44 33.69 -0.74
C SER A 465 -17.07 32.40 -0.20
N ALA A 466 -16.30 31.61 0.53
CA ALA A 466 -16.75 30.34 1.13
C ALA A 466 -17.88 30.58 2.16
N LEU A 467 -17.72 31.55 3.06
CA LEU A 467 -18.74 31.84 4.08
C LEU A 467 -20.01 32.41 3.46
N GLN A 468 -19.94 33.16 2.37
CA GLN A 468 -21.12 33.62 1.64
C GLN A 468 -21.85 32.44 1.00
N ALA A 469 -21.12 31.54 0.32
CA ALA A 469 -21.69 30.33 -0.27
C ALA A 469 -22.35 29.43 0.81
N ALA A 470 -21.70 29.25 1.96
CA ALA A 470 -22.22 28.46 3.07
C ALA A 470 -23.53 29.00 3.63
N LYS A 471 -23.68 30.34 3.76
CA LYS A 471 -24.90 31.00 4.24
C LYS A 471 -26.10 30.83 3.30
N GLU A 472 -25.87 30.74 2.00
CA GLU A 472 -26.89 30.66 0.97
C GLU A 472 -27.32 29.22 0.65
N ALA A 473 -26.53 28.23 1.10
CA ALA A 473 -26.75 26.80 0.85
C ALA A 473 -27.68 26.18 1.92
N ASP A 474 -28.46 25.17 1.51
CA ASP A 474 -29.18 24.30 2.40
C ASP A 474 -28.26 23.26 3.06
N LEU A 475 -27.17 22.90 2.36
CA LEU A 475 -26.18 21.93 2.80
C LEU A 475 -24.80 22.27 2.20
N VAL A 476 -23.76 22.08 3.00
CA VAL A 476 -22.38 22.28 2.58
C VAL A 476 -21.67 20.93 2.48
N VAL A 477 -20.99 20.68 1.37
CA VAL A 477 -20.04 19.57 1.20
C VAL A 477 -18.63 20.16 1.33
N MET A 478 -17.84 19.66 2.30
CA MET A 478 -16.47 20.14 2.56
C MET A 478 -15.44 19.08 2.16
N PRO A 479 -14.87 19.16 0.94
CA PRO A 479 -13.73 18.34 0.55
C PRO A 479 -12.45 18.90 1.19
N MET A 480 -11.86 18.13 2.14
CA MET A 480 -10.71 18.56 2.95
C MET A 480 -9.81 17.38 3.31
N GLY A 481 -8.63 17.62 3.87
CA GLY A 481 -7.73 16.56 4.32
C GLY A 481 -6.26 16.87 4.18
N GLU A 482 -5.41 15.83 4.13
CA GLU A 482 -3.95 15.97 3.99
C GLU A 482 -3.56 16.50 2.59
N HIS A 483 -2.46 17.23 2.53
CA HIS A 483 -1.77 17.43 1.27
C HIS A 483 -1.07 16.14 0.84
N TYR A 484 -1.05 15.81 -0.46
CA TYR A 484 -0.43 14.55 -0.94
C TYR A 484 1.04 14.41 -0.55
N LEU A 485 1.78 15.51 -0.37
CA LEU A 485 3.16 15.52 0.14
C LEU A 485 3.25 15.33 1.67
N GLN A 486 2.15 15.19 2.39
CA GLN A 486 2.15 14.86 3.81
C GLN A 486 2.06 13.36 4.07
N SER A 487 1.89 12.54 3.03
CA SER A 487 1.89 11.07 3.11
C SER A 487 2.76 10.46 2.00
N GLY A 488 3.33 9.31 2.25
CA GLY A 488 4.33 8.63 1.44
C GLY A 488 5.67 8.55 2.16
N GLU A 489 6.71 8.27 1.41
CA GLU A 489 8.07 8.14 1.92
C GLU A 489 8.61 9.46 2.49
N ALA A 490 9.37 9.37 3.58
CA ALA A 490 9.98 10.51 4.30
C ALA A 490 8.98 11.54 4.86
N THR A 491 7.71 11.14 5.07
CA THR A 491 6.65 12.05 5.52
C THR A 491 6.03 11.63 6.87
N SER A 492 6.84 11.16 7.80
CA SER A 492 6.39 10.82 9.15
C SER A 492 5.85 12.07 9.88
N ARG A 493 4.69 11.94 10.51
CA ARG A 493 4.04 13.03 11.26
C ARG A 493 3.84 12.63 12.71
N ALA A 494 4.34 13.45 13.63
CA ALA A 494 4.09 13.27 15.07
C ALA A 494 2.64 13.58 15.44
N MET A 495 2.04 14.59 14.78
CA MET A 495 0.62 14.94 14.89
C MET A 495 -0.09 14.52 13.61
N ILE A 496 -1.20 13.80 13.75
CA ILE A 496 -1.98 13.27 12.62
C ILE A 496 -3.29 14.05 12.43
N ASP A 497 -3.21 15.36 12.64
CA ASP A 497 -4.37 16.26 12.54
C ASP A 497 -4.64 16.65 11.07
N VAL A 498 -5.89 16.98 10.78
CA VAL A 498 -6.25 17.72 9.55
C VAL A 498 -5.58 19.10 9.62
N PRO A 499 -5.06 19.64 8.49
CA PRO A 499 -4.37 20.94 8.50
C PRO A 499 -5.18 22.06 9.19
N GLU A 500 -4.53 22.84 10.05
CA GLU A 500 -5.17 23.82 10.93
C GLU A 500 -6.02 24.84 10.16
N ILE A 501 -5.50 25.36 9.04
CA ILE A 501 -6.22 26.32 8.20
C ILE A 501 -7.56 25.78 7.69
N GLN A 502 -7.66 24.47 7.44
CA GLN A 502 -8.90 23.82 7.03
C GLN A 502 -9.85 23.64 8.22
N MET A 503 -9.31 23.33 9.41
CA MET A 503 -10.12 23.24 10.64
C MET A 503 -10.69 24.59 11.04
N GLU A 504 -9.94 25.69 10.88
CA GLU A 504 -10.46 27.04 11.06
C GLU A 504 -11.62 27.34 10.11
N LEU A 505 -11.47 27.00 8.83
CA LEU A 505 -12.55 27.14 7.84
C LEU A 505 -13.77 26.30 8.24
N PHE A 506 -13.56 25.05 8.65
CA PHE A 506 -14.62 24.14 9.10
C PHE A 506 -15.44 24.76 10.25
N HIS A 507 -14.77 25.35 11.25
CA HIS A 507 -15.45 26.02 12.38
C HIS A 507 -16.26 27.24 11.92
N LYS A 508 -15.70 28.06 11.02
CA LYS A 508 -16.36 29.25 10.50
C LYS A 508 -17.59 28.88 9.65
N VAL A 509 -17.48 27.83 8.84
CA VAL A 509 -18.60 27.28 8.06
C VAL A 509 -19.70 26.74 8.96
N LEU A 510 -19.34 25.93 9.98
CA LEU A 510 -20.31 25.41 10.97
C LEU A 510 -21.06 26.52 11.72
N ALA A 511 -20.40 27.64 11.99
CA ALA A 511 -21.03 28.77 12.69
C ALA A 511 -22.14 29.44 11.85
N VAL A 512 -22.13 29.30 10.52
CA VAL A 512 -23.12 29.88 9.61
C VAL A 512 -24.06 28.85 8.98
N ASN A 513 -23.65 27.60 8.89
CA ASN A 513 -24.45 26.48 8.38
C ASN A 513 -24.07 25.17 9.10
N PRO A 514 -24.94 24.60 9.96
CA PRO A 514 -24.64 23.37 10.69
C PRO A 514 -24.77 22.08 9.86
N ASN A 515 -25.29 22.18 8.63
CA ASN A 515 -25.47 21.03 7.75
C ASN A 515 -24.22 20.80 6.90
N VAL A 516 -23.18 20.20 7.50
CA VAL A 516 -21.90 19.97 6.85
C VAL A 516 -21.67 18.48 6.63
N VAL A 517 -21.34 18.12 5.39
CA VAL A 517 -20.81 16.81 4.99
C VAL A 517 -19.30 16.98 4.72
N VAL A 518 -18.47 16.19 5.37
CA VAL A 518 -17.03 16.19 5.11
C VAL A 518 -16.69 15.08 4.12
N VAL A 519 -15.92 15.40 3.09
CA VAL A 519 -15.29 14.43 2.18
C VAL A 519 -13.80 14.50 2.45
N LEU A 520 -13.23 13.41 3.02
CA LEU A 520 -11.90 13.41 3.60
C LEU A 520 -10.88 12.78 2.66
N PHE A 521 -9.87 13.56 2.27
CA PHE A 521 -8.70 13.11 1.49
C PHE A 521 -7.50 12.93 2.40
N ASN A 522 -6.93 11.72 2.45
CA ASN A 522 -5.77 11.43 3.29
C ASN A 522 -5.04 10.15 2.86
N GLY A 523 -3.80 10.00 3.31
CA GLY A 523 -3.01 8.79 3.11
C GLY A 523 -2.76 7.99 4.40
N ARG A 524 -3.41 8.35 5.50
CA ARG A 524 -3.30 7.71 6.81
C ARG A 524 -4.53 7.98 7.65
N PRO A 525 -4.89 7.15 8.65
CA PRO A 525 -5.89 7.53 9.64
C PRO A 525 -5.51 8.82 10.36
N LEU A 526 -6.40 9.82 10.31
CA LEU A 526 -6.24 11.12 10.98
C LEU A 526 -7.01 11.19 12.31
N ASP A 527 -6.67 12.15 13.15
CA ASP A 527 -7.48 12.51 14.33
C ASP A 527 -8.76 13.22 13.87
N LEU A 528 -9.87 12.50 13.90
CA LEU A 528 -11.18 12.99 13.45
C LEU A 528 -12.16 13.28 14.59
N ARG A 529 -11.71 13.33 15.87
CA ARG A 529 -12.61 13.50 17.01
C ARG A 529 -13.57 14.67 16.86
N GLU A 530 -13.06 15.81 16.44
CA GLU A 530 -13.85 17.02 16.32
C GLU A 530 -14.79 16.99 15.12
N ILE A 531 -14.28 16.54 13.96
CA ILE A 531 -15.08 16.38 12.74
C ILE A 531 -16.18 15.36 12.97
N SER A 532 -15.88 14.22 13.60
CA SER A 532 -16.84 13.17 13.94
C SER A 532 -17.95 13.67 14.86
N ALA A 533 -17.63 14.55 15.82
CA ALA A 533 -18.61 15.12 16.72
C ALA A 533 -19.56 16.13 16.04
N LYS A 534 -19.08 16.90 15.07
CA LYS A 534 -19.78 18.10 14.54
C LYS A 534 -20.35 17.92 13.14
N ALA A 535 -19.70 17.19 12.24
CA ALA A 535 -20.19 16.96 10.88
C ALA A 535 -21.45 16.08 10.86
N LYS A 536 -22.36 16.32 9.91
CA LYS A 536 -23.57 15.50 9.69
C LYS A 536 -23.25 14.18 8.97
N ALA A 537 -22.27 14.19 8.08
CA ALA A 537 -21.76 12.97 7.45
C ALA A 537 -20.26 13.12 7.19
N ILE A 538 -19.57 11.98 7.12
CA ILE A 538 -18.14 11.88 6.79
C ILE A 538 -17.98 10.76 5.79
N LEU A 539 -17.46 11.10 4.62
CA LEU A 539 -17.07 10.16 3.58
C LEU A 539 -15.55 10.17 3.45
N GLU A 540 -14.92 9.07 3.83
CA GLU A 540 -13.49 8.83 3.66
C GLU A 540 -13.22 8.39 2.22
N VAL A 541 -12.43 9.14 1.46
CA VAL A 541 -12.14 8.87 0.06
C VAL A 541 -10.66 8.60 -0.22
N TRP A 542 -9.81 8.68 0.80
CA TRP A 542 -8.37 8.47 0.69
C TRP A 542 -7.75 9.39 -0.39
N PHE A 543 -6.82 8.86 -1.19
CA PHE A 543 -6.39 9.45 -2.46
C PHE A 543 -6.92 8.59 -3.61
N PRO A 544 -8.00 9.01 -4.29
CA PRO A 544 -8.80 8.15 -5.18
C PRO A 544 -8.26 8.03 -6.61
N GLY A 545 -7.21 8.78 -7.00
CA GLY A 545 -6.61 8.70 -8.33
C GLY A 545 -7.41 9.38 -9.44
N THR A 546 -7.19 8.93 -10.68
CA THR A 546 -7.61 9.59 -11.94
C THR A 546 -9.11 9.92 -11.99
N GLU A 547 -9.98 9.04 -11.54
CA GLU A 547 -11.44 9.23 -11.60
C GLU A 547 -12.07 9.63 -10.26
N GLY A 548 -11.26 10.13 -9.33
CA GLY A 548 -11.68 10.41 -7.96
C GLY A 548 -12.89 11.32 -7.83
N GLY A 549 -12.91 12.46 -8.52
CA GLY A 549 -14.04 13.39 -8.48
C GLY A 549 -15.32 12.78 -9.02
N SER A 550 -15.24 12.00 -10.12
CA SER A 550 -16.37 11.27 -10.68
C SER A 550 -16.97 10.28 -9.67
N ALA A 551 -16.10 9.51 -8.99
CA ALA A 551 -16.51 8.53 -7.99
C ALA A 551 -17.13 9.22 -6.76
N VAL A 552 -16.52 10.31 -6.26
CA VAL A 552 -17.06 11.09 -5.13
C VAL A 552 -18.49 11.57 -5.43
N VAL A 553 -18.73 12.16 -6.59
CA VAL A 553 -20.06 12.67 -6.96
C VAL A 553 -21.07 11.53 -7.09
N ASP A 554 -20.68 10.39 -7.68
CA ASP A 554 -21.58 9.23 -7.80
C ASP A 554 -21.98 8.67 -6.42
N VAL A 555 -21.04 8.62 -5.47
CA VAL A 555 -21.36 8.20 -4.10
C VAL A 555 -22.20 9.25 -3.39
N LEU A 556 -21.83 10.53 -3.41
CA LEU A 556 -22.59 11.60 -2.74
C LEU A 556 -24.05 11.68 -3.21
N THR A 557 -24.31 11.41 -4.47
CA THR A 557 -25.67 11.45 -5.05
C THR A 557 -26.46 10.15 -4.91
N GLY A 558 -25.84 9.10 -4.36
CA GLY A 558 -26.48 7.78 -4.21
C GLY A 558 -26.58 6.98 -5.52
N LYS A 559 -25.95 7.42 -6.59
CA LYS A 559 -25.80 6.62 -7.81
C LYS A 559 -24.98 5.37 -7.57
N LYS A 560 -23.98 5.46 -6.66
CA LYS A 560 -23.26 4.33 -6.07
C LYS A 560 -23.45 4.36 -4.55
N ASN A 561 -23.86 3.24 -3.98
CA ASN A 561 -23.92 3.09 -2.53
C ASN A 561 -22.50 2.80 -1.99
N PRO A 562 -22.00 3.52 -0.97
CA PRO A 562 -20.69 3.23 -0.40
C PRO A 562 -20.63 1.81 0.15
N SER A 563 -19.51 1.13 -0.08
CA SER A 563 -19.31 -0.27 0.30
C SER A 563 -17.91 -0.56 0.86
N GLY A 564 -17.07 0.46 0.95
CA GLY A 564 -15.74 0.32 1.55
C GLY A 564 -15.80 0.13 3.05
N HIS A 565 -14.80 -0.57 3.59
CA HIS A 565 -14.61 -0.80 5.01
C HIS A 565 -13.18 -0.45 5.41
N LEU A 566 -12.95 0.05 6.61
CA LEU A 566 -11.64 0.51 7.05
C LEU A 566 -10.61 -0.63 7.08
N PRO A 567 -9.51 -0.54 6.33
CA PRO A 567 -8.42 -1.51 6.36
C PRO A 567 -7.44 -1.22 7.52
N MET A 568 -7.61 -0.09 8.19
CA MET A 568 -6.81 0.34 9.33
C MET A 568 -7.70 1.11 10.31
N SER A 569 -7.52 0.86 11.60
CA SER A 569 -8.24 1.55 12.67
C SER A 569 -7.87 3.04 12.71
N PHE A 570 -8.87 3.92 12.82
CA PHE A 570 -8.67 5.33 13.10
C PHE A 570 -8.47 5.53 14.61
N PRO A 571 -7.30 5.98 15.09
CA PRO A 571 -7.08 6.18 16.51
C PRO A 571 -8.03 7.25 17.07
N TYR A 572 -8.36 7.15 18.35
CA TYR A 572 -9.11 8.21 19.03
C TYR A 572 -8.31 9.53 19.03
N CYS A 573 -7.01 9.44 19.21
CA CYS A 573 -6.06 10.53 19.04
C CYS A 573 -4.65 9.95 18.80
N VAL A 574 -3.68 10.79 18.42
CA VAL A 574 -2.30 10.35 18.16
C VAL A 574 -1.66 9.60 19.35
N GLY A 575 -2.10 9.88 20.58
CA GLY A 575 -1.61 9.20 21.78
C GLY A 575 -1.95 7.70 21.85
N GLN A 576 -2.89 7.21 21.04
CA GLN A 576 -3.17 5.78 20.92
C GLN A 576 -2.26 5.06 19.91
N ALA A 577 -1.60 5.79 18.98
CA ALA A 577 -0.80 5.15 17.94
C ALA A 577 0.46 4.49 18.53
N PRO A 578 0.77 3.23 18.16
CA PRO A 578 0.02 2.34 17.28
C PRO A 578 -1.24 1.75 17.94
N VAL A 579 -2.31 1.56 17.18
CA VAL A 579 -3.55 0.88 17.60
C VAL A 579 -4.00 -0.07 16.50
N SER A 580 -4.40 -1.29 16.88
CA SER A 580 -4.96 -2.29 15.95
C SER A 580 -6.01 -3.14 16.66
N TYR A 581 -6.95 -3.70 15.90
CA TYR A 581 -8.05 -4.49 16.46
C TYR A 581 -7.58 -5.83 17.05
N ASN A 582 -6.47 -6.39 16.57
CA ASN A 582 -5.91 -7.70 16.94
C ASN A 582 -4.78 -7.57 17.95
N GLU A 583 -4.98 -6.75 18.98
CA GLU A 583 -4.05 -6.65 20.10
C GLU A 583 -3.91 -7.99 20.84
N TYR A 584 -2.76 -8.21 21.47
CA TYR A 584 -2.58 -9.33 22.37
C TYR A 584 -3.44 -9.19 23.63
N SER A 585 -3.98 -10.32 24.10
CA SER A 585 -4.71 -10.37 25.37
C SER A 585 -3.79 -9.96 26.53
N THR A 586 -4.31 -9.19 27.48
CA THR A 586 -3.54 -8.78 28.67
C THR A 586 -4.05 -9.49 29.93
N GLY A 587 -3.21 -9.56 30.96
CA GLY A 587 -3.60 -10.16 32.24
C GLY A 587 -4.66 -9.33 33.01
N ARG A 588 -4.90 -8.07 32.61
CA ARG A 588 -5.86 -7.17 33.26
C ARG A 588 -6.66 -6.37 32.23
N PRO A 589 -7.45 -7.05 31.37
CA PRO A 589 -8.20 -6.39 30.32
C PRO A 589 -9.23 -5.42 30.91
N ASN A 590 -9.45 -4.30 30.22
CA ASN A 590 -10.49 -3.34 30.56
C ASN A 590 -11.73 -3.61 29.69
N LEU A 591 -12.66 -4.43 30.21
CA LEU A 591 -13.90 -4.74 29.52
C LEU A 591 -14.92 -3.60 29.66
N PRO A 592 -15.90 -3.47 28.75
CA PRO A 592 -16.95 -2.46 28.83
C PRO A 592 -17.65 -2.43 30.20
N GLY A 593 -17.81 -1.24 30.76
CA GLY A 593 -18.47 -1.04 32.06
C GLY A 593 -17.59 -1.25 33.31
N MET A 594 -16.35 -1.74 33.15
CA MET A 594 -15.41 -1.88 34.27
C MET A 594 -14.89 -0.52 34.73
N LYS A 595 -14.91 -0.30 36.07
CA LYS A 595 -14.44 0.94 36.71
C LYS A 595 -13.19 0.76 37.58
N GLU A 596 -12.70 -0.47 37.73
CA GLU A 596 -11.57 -0.77 38.60
C GLU A 596 -10.30 -0.03 38.12
N ARG A 597 -9.50 0.41 39.11
CA ARG A 597 -8.28 1.19 38.86
C ARG A 597 -7.19 0.39 38.18
N PHE A 598 -7.01 -0.87 38.56
CA PHE A 598 -5.87 -1.72 38.18
C PHE A 598 -6.19 -2.53 36.90
N ARG A 599 -6.51 -1.83 35.80
CA ARG A 599 -6.79 -2.38 34.47
C ARG A 599 -5.89 -1.73 33.43
N SER A 600 -5.66 -2.41 32.31
CA SER A 600 -4.95 -1.87 31.15
C SER A 600 -5.85 -0.86 30.43
N LYS A 601 -5.73 0.42 30.78
CA LYS A 601 -6.55 1.50 30.23
C LYS A 601 -5.87 2.85 30.31
N TYR A 602 -6.25 3.73 29.40
CA TYR A 602 -5.97 5.16 29.53
C TYR A 602 -6.84 5.81 30.63
N LEU A 603 -6.37 6.92 31.19
CA LEU A 603 -7.13 7.68 32.19
C LEU A 603 -8.10 8.66 31.56
N ASP A 604 -7.78 9.16 30.39
CA ASP A 604 -8.32 10.35 29.73
C ASP A 604 -9.02 10.07 28.41
N ILE A 605 -8.77 8.93 27.79
CA ILE A 605 -9.38 8.52 26.53
C ILE A 605 -9.88 7.06 26.58
N PRO A 606 -10.79 6.63 25.69
CA PRO A 606 -11.15 5.22 25.53
C PRO A 606 -9.97 4.37 25.05
N ASN A 607 -9.96 3.07 25.36
CA ASN A 607 -9.04 2.13 24.74
C ASN A 607 -9.42 1.86 23.27
N ALA A 608 -10.73 1.86 22.97
CA ALA A 608 -11.20 1.65 21.60
C ALA A 608 -10.78 2.78 20.67
N PRO A 609 -10.43 2.49 19.41
CA PRO A 609 -10.21 3.51 18.40
C PRO A 609 -11.48 4.31 18.11
N LEU A 610 -11.36 5.45 17.44
CA LEU A 610 -12.51 6.25 17.03
C LEU A 610 -13.38 5.50 16.01
N TYR A 611 -12.74 4.88 15.03
CA TYR A 611 -13.35 3.95 14.07
C TYR A 611 -12.50 2.69 13.98
N PRO A 612 -13.08 1.50 14.22
CA PRO A 612 -12.33 0.25 14.25
C PRO A 612 -12.06 -0.31 12.85
N PHE A 613 -11.10 -1.21 12.76
CA PHE A 613 -10.87 -2.03 11.56
C PHE A 613 -12.16 -2.72 11.08
N GLY A 614 -12.35 -2.77 9.78
CA GLY A 614 -13.50 -3.38 9.15
C GLY A 614 -14.80 -2.56 9.21
N TYR A 615 -14.79 -1.37 9.82
CA TYR A 615 -15.96 -0.50 9.93
C TYR A 615 -16.25 0.22 8.61
N GLY A 616 -17.53 0.29 8.24
CA GLY A 616 -18.07 1.07 7.13
C GLY A 616 -19.59 1.09 7.21
N LEU A 617 -20.20 2.21 6.79
CA LEU A 617 -21.65 2.37 6.70
C LEU A 617 -22.09 2.31 5.24
N SER A 618 -23.37 2.06 5.05
CA SER A 618 -24.05 2.05 3.76
C SER A 618 -25.26 2.99 3.78
N TYR A 619 -25.83 3.33 2.62
CA TYR A 619 -27.13 4.00 2.52
C TYR A 619 -28.31 3.06 2.80
N THR A 620 -28.04 1.79 2.99
CA THR A 620 -29.00 0.79 3.46
C THR A 620 -28.52 0.18 4.78
N THR A 621 -29.29 -0.75 5.34
CA THR A 621 -28.94 -1.46 6.57
C THR A 621 -28.92 -2.95 6.33
N PHE A 622 -28.00 -3.65 7.00
CA PHE A 622 -27.91 -5.10 6.92
C PHE A 622 -28.07 -5.74 8.30
N ALA A 623 -28.74 -6.87 8.34
CA ALA A 623 -28.81 -7.73 9.51
C ALA A 623 -28.02 -9.00 9.25
N VAL A 624 -27.21 -9.40 10.20
CA VAL A 624 -26.45 -10.65 10.19
C VAL A 624 -27.07 -11.57 11.25
N SER A 625 -27.45 -12.78 10.86
CA SER A 625 -28.03 -13.77 11.79
C SER A 625 -26.95 -14.29 12.77
N ASP A 626 -27.40 -14.99 13.82
CA ASP A 626 -26.49 -15.74 14.68
C ASP A 626 -25.61 -16.70 13.89
N VAL A 627 -24.38 -16.89 14.38
CA VAL A 627 -23.43 -17.86 13.78
C VAL A 627 -23.90 -19.27 14.04
N VAL A 628 -24.00 -20.07 12.98
CA VAL A 628 -24.34 -21.50 13.06
C VAL A 628 -23.16 -22.33 12.54
N LEU A 629 -22.67 -23.27 13.35
CA LEU A 629 -21.68 -24.25 12.95
C LEU A 629 -22.34 -25.52 12.46
N ASP A 630 -21.83 -26.14 11.41
CA ASP A 630 -22.30 -27.46 10.95
C ASP A 630 -21.84 -28.58 11.90
N GLN A 631 -20.70 -28.40 12.57
CA GLN A 631 -20.19 -29.25 13.63
C GLN A 631 -19.37 -28.47 14.65
N ASN A 632 -19.51 -28.84 15.93
CA ASN A 632 -18.81 -28.15 17.04
C ASN A 632 -17.46 -28.81 17.40
N GLU A 633 -17.04 -29.81 16.67
CA GLU A 633 -15.79 -30.53 16.85
C GLU A 633 -15.20 -30.85 15.47
N MET A 634 -13.91 -30.71 15.30
CA MET A 634 -13.19 -31.11 14.10
C MET A 634 -11.85 -31.77 14.44
N ASP A 635 -11.47 -32.72 13.62
CA ASP A 635 -10.13 -33.33 13.65
C ASP A 635 -9.15 -32.48 12.81
N LYS A 636 -7.82 -32.70 13.01
CA LYS A 636 -6.76 -31.97 12.26
C LYS A 636 -6.92 -32.04 10.74
N ASN A 637 -7.46 -33.10 10.18
CA ASN A 637 -7.67 -33.25 8.74
C ASN A 637 -9.11 -32.92 8.33
N GLY A 638 -9.93 -32.45 9.27
CA GLY A 638 -11.32 -32.08 9.07
C GLY A 638 -11.48 -30.58 8.73
N ARG A 639 -12.74 -30.20 8.61
CA ARG A 639 -13.16 -28.81 8.51
C ARG A 639 -14.48 -28.61 9.22
N THR A 640 -14.72 -27.39 9.73
CA THR A 640 -16.07 -26.96 10.13
C THR A 640 -16.54 -25.81 9.25
N ALA A 641 -17.85 -25.70 9.04
CA ALA A 641 -18.44 -24.57 8.32
C ALA A 641 -19.16 -23.65 9.29
N ALA A 642 -18.79 -22.37 9.29
CA ALA A 642 -19.48 -21.33 10.02
C ALA A 642 -20.37 -20.54 9.06
N LYS A 643 -21.65 -20.43 9.37
CA LYS A 643 -22.68 -19.85 8.51
C LYS A 643 -23.43 -18.72 9.18
N VAL A 644 -23.75 -17.71 8.40
CA VAL A 644 -24.68 -16.65 8.75
C VAL A 644 -25.58 -16.34 7.55
N THR A 645 -26.78 -15.84 7.82
CA THR A 645 -27.63 -15.21 6.80
C THR A 645 -27.49 -13.70 6.91
N VAL A 646 -27.16 -13.06 5.79
CA VAL A 646 -27.10 -11.60 5.68
C VAL A 646 -28.34 -11.14 4.94
N LYS A 647 -29.05 -10.16 5.49
CA LYS A 647 -30.27 -9.59 4.91
C LYS A 647 -30.15 -8.09 4.77
N ASN A 648 -30.49 -7.57 3.62
CA ASN A 648 -30.69 -6.13 3.43
C ASN A 648 -32.04 -5.74 4.05
N THR A 649 -32.01 -4.97 5.13
CA THR A 649 -33.21 -4.55 5.88
C THR A 649 -33.66 -3.12 5.58
N GLY A 650 -32.92 -2.40 4.71
CA GLY A 650 -33.25 -1.04 4.29
C GLY A 650 -33.90 -0.99 2.91
N ASP A 651 -34.00 0.23 2.37
CA ASP A 651 -34.78 0.54 1.16
C ASP A 651 -33.93 0.70 -0.12
N ALA A 652 -32.60 0.65 -0.01
CA ALA A 652 -31.67 0.75 -1.13
C ALA A 652 -30.89 -0.56 -1.34
N ALA A 653 -30.54 -0.87 -2.58
CA ALA A 653 -29.57 -1.94 -2.86
C ALA A 653 -28.19 -1.54 -2.34
N GLY A 654 -27.45 -2.49 -1.82
CA GLY A 654 -26.12 -2.24 -1.27
C GLY A 654 -25.27 -3.48 -1.15
N CYS A 655 -23.99 -3.25 -0.88
CA CYS A 655 -23.02 -4.29 -0.68
C CYS A 655 -22.52 -4.27 0.78
N GLU A 656 -22.45 -5.44 1.41
CA GLU A 656 -21.90 -5.61 2.76
C GLU A 656 -20.66 -6.50 2.72
N VAL A 657 -19.69 -6.22 3.59
CA VAL A 657 -18.50 -7.05 3.78
C VAL A 657 -18.65 -7.87 5.06
N VAL A 658 -18.98 -9.15 4.89
CA VAL A 658 -19.09 -10.11 5.98
C VAL A 658 -17.70 -10.61 6.34
N GLN A 659 -17.31 -10.43 7.61
CA GLN A 659 -15.95 -10.67 8.10
C GLN A 659 -15.98 -11.82 9.13
N LEU A 660 -15.09 -12.80 8.95
CA LEU A 660 -14.88 -13.93 9.85
C LEU A 660 -13.65 -13.66 10.70
N TYR A 661 -13.81 -13.70 12.01
CA TYR A 661 -12.72 -13.65 12.98
C TYR A 661 -12.66 -14.93 13.80
N ILE A 662 -11.45 -15.34 14.18
CA ILE A 662 -11.22 -16.48 15.07
C ILE A 662 -10.38 -16.02 16.25
N ARG A 663 -10.74 -16.50 17.45
CA ARG A 663 -9.94 -16.41 18.65
C ARG A 663 -9.58 -17.81 19.10
N ASP A 664 -8.31 -18.04 19.36
CA ASP A 664 -7.82 -19.18 20.11
C ASP A 664 -8.06 -18.88 21.61
N ASP A 665 -8.89 -19.67 22.26
CA ASP A 665 -9.27 -19.42 23.64
C ASP A 665 -8.15 -19.76 24.64
N TYR A 666 -7.28 -20.71 24.31
CA TYR A 666 -6.13 -21.15 25.12
C TYR A 666 -5.01 -21.67 24.21
N SER A 667 -3.82 -21.14 24.37
CA SER A 667 -2.63 -21.52 23.61
C SER A 667 -1.35 -21.43 24.45
N ASP A 668 -0.27 -22.06 23.99
CA ASP A 668 1.02 -22.07 24.71
C ASP A 668 1.74 -20.70 24.70
N VAL A 669 1.26 -19.74 23.91
CA VAL A 669 1.70 -18.33 23.90
C VAL A 669 0.47 -17.42 23.94
N VAL A 670 0.64 -16.16 24.34
CA VAL A 670 -0.46 -15.19 24.31
C VAL A 670 -0.83 -14.88 22.85
N ARG A 671 -2.11 -15.09 22.51
CA ARG A 671 -2.65 -14.83 21.17
C ARG A 671 -3.41 -13.50 21.11
N PRO A 672 -3.62 -12.96 19.89
CA PRO A 672 -4.53 -11.83 19.67
C PRO A 672 -5.93 -12.09 20.20
N VAL A 673 -6.62 -11.04 20.62
CA VAL A 673 -8.03 -11.13 21.08
C VAL A 673 -8.98 -11.68 20.01
N LYS A 674 -8.63 -11.51 18.76
CA LYS A 674 -9.22 -12.11 17.54
C LYS A 674 -8.36 -11.82 16.32
N GLU A 675 -8.49 -12.62 15.28
CA GLU A 675 -7.78 -12.47 14.01
C GLU A 675 -8.75 -12.65 12.85
N LEU A 676 -8.68 -11.80 11.83
CA LEU A 676 -9.42 -11.99 10.57
C LEU A 676 -8.89 -13.25 9.87
N LYS A 677 -9.81 -14.14 9.50
CA LYS A 677 -9.49 -15.38 8.78
C LYS A 677 -10.34 -15.58 7.52
N GLY A 678 -11.25 -14.64 7.24
CA GLY A 678 -12.06 -14.66 6.03
C GLY A 678 -12.94 -13.42 5.89
N PHE A 679 -13.28 -13.11 4.66
CA PHE A 679 -14.28 -12.07 4.34
C PHE A 679 -15.01 -12.43 3.03
N ARG A 680 -16.23 -11.89 2.88
CA ARG A 680 -17.06 -12.03 1.66
C ARG A 680 -17.84 -10.74 1.42
N LYS A 681 -17.76 -10.21 0.20
CA LYS A 681 -18.67 -9.14 -0.25
C LYS A 681 -19.97 -9.78 -0.74
N VAL A 682 -21.10 -9.24 -0.30
CA VAL A 682 -22.43 -9.67 -0.73
C VAL A 682 -23.22 -8.45 -1.18
N GLU A 683 -23.74 -8.47 -2.40
CA GLU A 683 -24.59 -7.42 -2.96
C GLU A 683 -26.05 -7.86 -2.86
N LEU A 684 -26.90 -7.07 -2.20
CA LEU A 684 -28.27 -7.44 -1.90
C LEU A 684 -29.24 -6.29 -2.27
N ALA A 685 -30.30 -6.65 -2.98
CA ALA A 685 -31.44 -5.74 -3.19
C ALA A 685 -32.23 -5.56 -1.87
N PRO A 686 -33.08 -4.55 -1.75
CA PRO A 686 -33.96 -4.35 -0.59
C PRO A 686 -34.78 -5.59 -0.25
N GLY A 687 -34.68 -6.05 1.00
CA GLY A 687 -35.35 -7.24 1.52
C GLY A 687 -34.72 -8.60 1.10
N GLU A 688 -33.72 -8.59 0.22
CA GLU A 688 -33.02 -9.80 -0.18
C GLU A 688 -32.13 -10.31 0.95
N GLU A 689 -31.95 -11.64 0.99
CA GLU A 689 -31.06 -12.30 1.95
C GLU A 689 -30.21 -13.39 1.27
N GLN A 690 -29.00 -13.58 1.79
CA GLN A 690 -28.04 -14.57 1.29
C GLN A 690 -27.36 -15.29 2.45
N GLU A 691 -27.24 -16.62 2.36
CA GLU A 691 -26.38 -17.40 3.26
C GLU A 691 -24.91 -17.21 2.87
N VAL A 692 -24.08 -16.85 3.84
CA VAL A 692 -22.62 -16.78 3.71
C VAL A 692 -22.01 -17.90 4.53
N THR A 693 -21.19 -18.71 3.89
CA THR A 693 -20.51 -19.86 4.51
C THR A 693 -18.99 -19.65 4.45
N PHE A 694 -18.34 -19.78 5.60
CA PHE A 694 -16.89 -19.85 5.74
C PHE A 694 -16.50 -21.27 6.15
N TYR A 695 -15.52 -21.84 5.47
CA TYR A 695 -14.94 -23.12 5.85
C TYR A 695 -13.66 -22.86 6.63
N ILE A 696 -13.59 -23.44 7.83
CA ILE A 696 -12.47 -23.33 8.74
C ILE A 696 -11.76 -24.68 8.76
N THR A 697 -10.47 -24.66 8.50
CA THR A 697 -9.57 -25.83 8.52
C THR A 697 -8.54 -25.68 9.63
N GLU A 698 -7.73 -26.69 9.88
CA GLU A 698 -6.63 -26.63 10.83
C GLU A 698 -5.60 -25.56 10.45
N GLU A 699 -5.43 -25.29 9.14
CA GLU A 699 -4.49 -24.26 8.65
C GLU A 699 -4.85 -22.85 9.11
N ASP A 700 -6.16 -22.55 9.25
CA ASP A 700 -6.64 -21.24 9.74
C ASP A 700 -6.35 -21.02 11.23
N LEU A 701 -6.03 -22.12 11.98
CA LEU A 701 -5.79 -22.13 13.41
C LEU A 701 -4.29 -22.15 13.77
N ARG A 702 -3.42 -22.25 12.77
CA ARG A 702 -1.96 -22.30 12.97
C ARG A 702 -1.41 -20.97 13.44
N TYR A 703 -0.39 -21.05 14.29
CA TYR A 703 0.39 -19.93 14.80
C TYR A 703 1.82 -20.37 15.12
N TYR A 704 2.72 -19.43 15.40
CA TYR A 704 4.07 -19.75 15.88
C TYR A 704 4.03 -20.07 17.36
N ARG A 705 4.27 -21.34 17.67
CA ARG A 705 4.22 -21.92 19.02
C ARG A 705 5.44 -21.54 19.84
N LEU A 706 5.39 -21.82 21.16
CA LEU A 706 6.48 -21.53 22.10
C LEU A 706 7.84 -22.13 21.68
N ASP A 707 7.83 -23.29 21.02
CA ASP A 707 9.02 -23.96 20.50
C ASP A 707 9.50 -23.41 19.13
N GLY A 708 8.83 -22.40 18.58
CA GLY A 708 9.12 -21.80 17.28
C GLY A 708 8.55 -22.56 16.09
N THR A 709 7.85 -23.66 16.29
CA THR A 709 7.17 -24.36 15.18
C THR A 709 5.88 -23.66 14.77
N PHE A 710 5.53 -23.70 13.48
CA PHE A 710 4.26 -23.20 12.98
C PHE A 710 3.24 -24.32 12.91
N GLY A 711 2.19 -24.25 13.72
CA GLY A 711 1.17 -25.29 13.80
C GLY A 711 0.05 -24.94 14.77
N SER A 712 -0.98 -25.79 14.80
CA SER A 712 -2.10 -25.70 15.74
C SER A 712 -1.93 -26.67 16.91
N GLU A 713 -2.71 -26.47 17.96
CA GLU A 713 -2.86 -27.42 19.07
C GLU A 713 -4.35 -27.74 19.31
N PRO A 714 -4.65 -28.92 19.89
CA PRO A 714 -6.03 -29.23 20.31
C PRO A 714 -6.52 -28.22 21.34
N GLY A 715 -7.73 -27.71 21.15
CA GLY A 715 -8.29 -26.68 22.04
C GLY A 715 -9.63 -26.17 21.58
N THR A 716 -10.14 -25.16 22.28
CA THR A 716 -11.39 -24.48 21.95
C THR A 716 -11.10 -23.17 21.22
N PHE A 717 -11.91 -22.89 20.24
CA PHE A 717 -11.82 -21.71 19.39
C PHE A 717 -13.18 -21.00 19.34
N THR A 718 -13.16 -19.69 19.48
CA THR A 718 -14.36 -18.87 19.28
C THR A 718 -14.31 -18.24 17.88
N VAL A 719 -15.28 -18.61 17.04
CA VAL A 719 -15.50 -17.97 15.75
C VAL A 719 -16.49 -16.82 15.89
N MET A 720 -16.21 -15.69 15.26
CA MET A 720 -17.06 -14.50 15.28
C MET A 720 -17.32 -14.05 13.84
N ILE A 721 -18.58 -13.73 13.50
CA ILE A 721 -18.94 -13.25 12.15
C ILE A 721 -19.77 -11.97 12.28
N GLY A 722 -19.38 -10.94 11.54
CA GLY A 722 -20.10 -9.65 11.49
C GLY A 722 -19.55 -8.76 10.39
N ASN A 723 -19.82 -7.48 10.48
CA ASN A 723 -19.43 -6.48 9.49
C ASN A 723 -18.28 -5.54 9.93
N SER A 724 -17.67 -5.84 11.08
CA SER A 724 -16.46 -5.16 11.57
C SER A 724 -15.78 -5.97 12.65
N SER A 725 -14.58 -5.58 13.06
CA SER A 725 -13.83 -6.20 14.15
C SER A 725 -14.51 -6.09 15.52
N THR A 726 -15.53 -5.26 15.66
CA THR A 726 -16.29 -5.12 16.93
C THR A 726 -17.38 -6.17 17.11
N THR A 727 -17.60 -7.06 16.14
CA THR A 727 -18.63 -8.10 16.25
C THR A 727 -18.42 -8.99 17.47
N GLU A 728 -19.52 -9.30 18.17
CA GLU A 728 -19.60 -10.25 19.27
C GLU A 728 -20.46 -11.48 18.90
N ASN A 729 -21.05 -11.49 17.70
CA ASN A 729 -21.85 -12.58 17.17
C ASN A 729 -20.97 -13.81 16.96
N SER A 730 -21.09 -14.84 17.82
CA SER A 730 -20.07 -15.87 17.92
C SER A 730 -20.63 -17.27 18.20
N ALA A 731 -19.84 -18.28 17.87
CA ALA A 731 -20.02 -19.69 18.21
C ALA A 731 -18.67 -20.31 18.60
N VAL A 732 -18.71 -21.43 19.32
CA VAL A 732 -17.50 -22.12 19.80
C VAL A 732 -17.39 -23.51 19.19
N PHE A 733 -16.19 -23.90 18.78
CA PHE A 733 -15.87 -25.27 18.33
C PHE A 733 -14.55 -25.74 18.95
N THR A 734 -14.29 -27.05 18.85
CA THR A 734 -13.10 -27.71 19.41
C THR A 734 -12.30 -28.39 18.29
N LEU A 735 -10.99 -28.13 18.23
CA LEU A 735 -10.03 -28.94 17.50
C LEU A 735 -9.57 -30.09 18.40
N LYS A 736 -9.63 -31.35 17.89
CA LYS A 736 -9.21 -32.59 18.60
C LYS A 736 -7.74 -32.94 18.33
#